data_e743bd3cd05e876b818350a8a0236783
#
_entry.id   e743bd3cd05e876b818350a8a0236783
#
_cell.length_a   1.000
_cell.length_b   1.000
_cell.length_c   1.000
_cell.angle_alpha   90.00
_cell.angle_beta   90.00
_cell.angle_gamma   90.00
#
_symmetry.space_group_name_H-M   'P 1'
#
loop_
_entity.id
_entity.type
_entity.pdbx_description
1 polymer ?
#
loop_
_entity_poly.entity_id
_entity_poly.type
_entity_poly.pdbx_seq_one_letter_code
_entity_poly.pdbx_strand_id
1 'polypeptide(L)'
;MRILFVLCLLFFGAPAIAQDASDLGQLSWDELPSLPDTPGFGGPFVGSHGGTLIVAGGANFPNGLPWEGGKKVWYSDIYVLEQADSGWRKDGDLEVPLAYGAAVSLSGGVALLGGSDSSQHYADCWLLSWDSSSGSLVRTALPSLPSPTAFPAAAAIGDVIYLAPGSSLPDATQMPHALWALDVSKPEPERSWEILPAWPGPPRHKAVAASQGDGAGNPLFYLFSGEIPTRNDAEGVDYEYLRDAYAFDPESNSWARLTDLPKPVAAAGAIALGQSHVLVFSGSTGEHVKDPDPRPEFPRSVLSYHTITDTWTQVGEMPQAVVTTGVTLWQDRIVIASGEVSPGVRTPAVRVADIRASKVGFGLWNTVVLVAYLLGLVAIGLLFARREKNTNDFFLAGKRIPWWAAGISIFATQLSAITFVSTPAVAYATDWLVLPGKAMILLMAPVVVIYFLPFFCRLNITSAYEYLERRFNLAVRLFGSASFIAFQLVRMAVVIFLPALALSTITGINVYACILIMGVLSTLYTVIGGMEAVIWTDVLQTVVLIGGMLIAIFIVASEVGGFGAVLDVASEDGKTRLWSSSMSFTDLTTWSLILGSFALQFGPYATDQSVIQRYLTTKDEAAAARGIWLNGLMAIPVGIVFMALGTCLYVFFKSHPELLPLGMQNDEVLPLFVSGQLPAGLSGLVIAGIFAASMSSLDSSMHSIATACTVDWYRRFKPDVSDASCLRFARLLTIVLGTTAVASACLLVSFDIQSLWFFFQKSLGLISSGLVGVFLLGIFTRRASAAGVLIGAAASIAALVYVTWFSPLHFYLYAVVGISTCLVVGYLASLVLPAADRNLDGLTRATD
;
A
#
# COMPACT_ATOMS: atom_id res chain seq x y z
N MET A 1 28.80 -8.60 -20.35
CA MET A 1 28.95 -9.66 -19.34
C MET A 1 30.30 -9.61 -18.60
N ARG A 2 31.46 -9.63 -19.29
CA ARG A 2 32.79 -9.57 -18.60
C ARG A 2 33.00 -8.28 -17.78
N ILE A 3 32.55 -7.13 -18.25
CA ILE A 3 32.67 -5.84 -17.56
C ILE A 3 31.76 -5.80 -16.31
N LEU A 4 30.55 -6.36 -16.39
CA LEU A 4 29.61 -6.45 -15.26
C LEU A 4 30.16 -7.39 -14.18
N PHE A 5 30.78 -8.52 -14.58
CA PHE A 5 31.38 -9.48 -13.64
C PHE A 5 32.62 -8.88 -12.93
N VAL A 6 33.42 -8.08 -13.65
CA VAL A 6 34.59 -7.37 -13.08
C VAL A 6 34.14 -6.24 -12.15
N LEU A 7 33.07 -5.52 -12.48
CA LEU A 7 32.48 -4.52 -11.59
C LEU A 7 31.93 -5.16 -10.30
N CYS A 8 31.24 -6.29 -10.39
CA CYS A 8 30.79 -7.04 -9.20
C CYS A 8 31.98 -7.46 -8.30
N LEU A 9 33.08 -7.95 -8.87
CA LEU A 9 34.24 -8.39 -8.09
C LEU A 9 35.00 -7.23 -7.41
N LEU A 10 34.96 -6.03 -7.96
CA LEU A 10 35.59 -4.84 -7.36
C LEU A 10 34.83 -4.30 -6.13
N PHE A 11 33.53 -4.64 -5.96
CA PHE A 11 32.69 -4.15 -4.87
C PHE A 11 32.58 -5.11 -3.68
N PHE A 12 33.04 -6.36 -3.80
CA PHE A 12 33.02 -7.33 -2.69
C PHE A 12 33.95 -7.00 -1.50
N GLY A 13 34.75 -5.96 -1.57
CA GLY A 13 35.72 -5.57 -0.54
C GLY A 13 35.38 -4.30 0.24
N ALA A 14 34.26 -3.62 -0.05
CA ALA A 14 33.87 -2.45 0.73
C ALA A 14 33.05 -2.91 1.97
N PRO A 15 33.40 -2.48 3.19
CA PRO A 15 32.56 -2.78 4.35
C PRO A 15 31.16 -2.21 4.13
N ALA A 16 30.13 -3.01 4.43
CA ALA A 16 28.78 -2.50 4.56
C ALA A 16 28.81 -1.38 5.61
N ILE A 17 28.35 -0.20 5.26
CA ILE A 17 28.08 0.84 6.27
C ILE A 17 26.76 0.42 6.87
N ALA A 18 26.78 -0.42 7.89
CA ALA A 18 25.61 -0.72 8.69
C ALA A 18 25.06 0.61 9.22
N GLN A 19 23.84 0.94 8.89
CA GLN A 19 23.19 2.11 9.44
C GLN A 19 22.97 1.88 10.92
N ASP A 20 23.37 2.85 11.74
CA ASP A 20 23.12 2.78 13.17
C ASP A 20 21.60 2.92 13.43
N ALA A 21 21.03 2.07 14.26
CA ALA A 21 19.61 2.14 14.62
C ALA A 21 19.23 3.52 15.22
N SER A 22 20.20 4.26 15.74
CA SER A 22 20.02 5.62 16.24
C SER A 22 19.61 6.65 15.18
N ASP A 23 19.84 6.35 13.89
CA ASP A 23 19.51 7.26 12.77
C ASP A 23 18.11 7.02 12.18
N LEU A 24 17.42 5.98 12.62
CA LEU A 24 16.11 5.59 12.07
C LEU A 24 14.95 6.20 12.87
N GLY A 25 14.21 7.11 12.24
CA GLY A 25 12.87 7.60 12.63
C GLY A 25 12.69 7.91 14.12
N GLN A 26 13.49 8.79 14.67
CA GLN A 26 13.33 9.23 16.06
C GLN A 26 12.10 10.13 16.21
N LEU A 27 11.40 9.98 17.34
CA LEU A 27 10.39 10.93 17.77
C LEU A 27 11.08 12.22 18.23
N SER A 28 10.68 13.36 17.68
CA SER A 28 11.06 14.66 18.19
C SER A 28 9.93 15.25 19.01
N TRP A 29 10.22 15.57 20.25
CA TRP A 29 9.24 16.08 21.18
C TRP A 29 9.22 17.60 21.22
N ASP A 30 8.02 18.14 21.35
CA ASP A 30 7.71 19.57 21.55
C ASP A 30 6.53 19.69 22.53
N GLU A 31 6.18 20.90 22.96
CA GLU A 31 5.06 21.14 23.86
C GLU A 31 4.07 22.13 23.25
N LEU A 32 2.79 21.83 23.40
CA LEU A 32 1.68 22.76 23.18
C LEU A 32 1.38 23.55 24.45
N PRO A 33 0.56 24.59 24.38
CA PRO A 33 0.11 25.28 25.58
C PRO A 33 -0.45 24.30 26.60
N SER A 34 0.01 24.42 27.86
CA SER A 34 -0.48 23.59 28.96
C SER A 34 -1.96 23.80 29.22
N LEU A 35 -2.64 22.79 29.70
CA LEU A 35 -4.03 22.91 30.14
C LEU A 35 -4.16 23.99 31.24
N PRO A 36 -5.29 24.74 31.26
CA PRO A 36 -5.50 25.84 32.19
C PRO A 36 -5.48 25.43 33.66
N ASP A 37 -5.93 24.18 33.94
CA ASP A 37 -5.99 23.66 35.30
C ASP A 37 -4.63 23.11 35.76
N THR A 38 -4.12 23.65 36.85
CA THR A 38 -2.98 23.11 37.60
C THR A 38 -3.49 22.37 38.84
N PRO A 39 -3.07 21.14 39.10
CA PRO A 39 -1.86 20.42 38.60
C PRO A 39 -2.09 19.57 37.33
N GLY A 40 -3.14 19.74 36.55
CA GLY A 40 -3.50 18.87 35.43
C GLY A 40 -4.40 17.71 35.87
N PHE A 41 -4.65 16.73 35.01
CA PHE A 41 -5.63 15.66 35.16
C PHE A 41 -5.01 14.28 35.00
N GLY A 42 -5.53 13.31 35.76
CA GLY A 42 -5.40 11.88 35.50
C GLY A 42 -6.72 11.34 34.94
N GLY A 43 -6.65 10.52 33.91
CA GLY A 43 -7.79 9.94 33.24
C GLY A 43 -8.71 10.91 32.50
N PRO A 44 -8.20 11.99 31.86
CA PRO A 44 -9.01 12.81 30.99
C PRO A 44 -9.38 12.04 29.72
N PHE A 45 -10.48 12.41 29.09
CA PHE A 45 -10.81 11.98 27.74
C PHE A 45 -10.08 12.88 26.74
N VAL A 46 -9.28 12.29 25.86
CA VAL A 46 -8.47 13.01 24.88
C VAL A 46 -8.78 12.52 23.48
N GLY A 47 -9.07 13.40 22.55
CA GLY A 47 -9.31 13.07 21.15
C GLY A 47 -9.23 14.30 20.24
N SER A 48 -9.39 14.11 18.95
CA SER A 48 -9.41 15.18 17.95
C SER A 48 -10.56 14.98 16.96
N HIS A 49 -11.19 16.07 16.55
CA HIS A 49 -12.21 16.07 15.50
C HIS A 49 -12.25 17.43 14.79
N GLY A 50 -12.47 17.44 13.47
CA GLY A 50 -12.60 18.67 12.68
C GLY A 50 -11.41 19.62 12.78
N GLY A 51 -10.20 19.09 12.99
CA GLY A 51 -8.98 19.88 13.17
C GLY A 51 -8.78 20.43 14.58
N THR A 52 -9.68 20.16 15.51
CA THR A 52 -9.65 20.64 16.91
C THR A 52 -9.26 19.51 17.87
N LEU A 53 -8.35 19.79 18.79
CA LEU A 53 -7.97 18.92 19.88
C LEU A 53 -8.94 19.14 21.05
N ILE A 54 -9.45 18.05 21.64
CA ILE A 54 -10.48 18.06 22.68
C ILE A 54 -9.94 17.31 23.89
N VAL A 55 -10.02 17.93 25.08
CA VAL A 55 -9.72 17.31 26.38
C VAL A 55 -10.92 17.54 27.30
N ALA A 56 -11.49 16.47 27.86
CA ALA A 56 -12.69 16.56 28.68
C ALA A 56 -12.52 15.81 30.00
N GLY A 57 -13.05 16.37 31.07
CA GLY A 57 -13.05 15.75 32.40
C GLY A 57 -11.66 15.48 32.96
N GLY A 58 -11.54 14.42 33.74
CA GLY A 58 -10.33 14.04 34.46
C GLY A 58 -10.40 14.26 35.95
N ALA A 59 -9.38 13.83 36.70
CA ALA A 59 -9.33 13.97 38.14
C ALA A 59 -7.94 14.36 38.64
N ASN A 60 -7.88 15.20 39.68
CA ASN A 60 -6.61 15.62 40.29
C ASN A 60 -6.71 15.79 41.81
N PHE A 61 -5.65 16.31 42.43
CA PHE A 61 -5.53 16.61 43.86
C PHE A 61 -5.24 18.11 44.02
N PRO A 62 -6.25 19.01 44.01
CA PRO A 62 -6.00 20.47 43.94
C PRO A 62 -5.47 21.05 45.26
N ASN A 63 -5.69 20.38 46.41
CA ASN A 63 -5.37 20.88 47.75
C ASN A 63 -4.21 20.10 48.45
N GLY A 64 -3.24 19.62 47.66
CA GLY A 64 -2.12 18.87 48.14
C GLY A 64 -2.10 17.41 47.64
N LEU A 65 -0.93 16.76 47.76
CA LEU A 65 -0.71 15.39 47.27
C LEU A 65 -1.44 14.35 48.16
N PRO A 66 -1.71 13.15 47.64
CA PRO A 66 -2.44 12.11 48.39
C PRO A 66 -1.82 11.81 49.76
N TRP A 67 -0.50 11.74 49.85
CA TRP A 67 0.23 11.46 51.09
C TRP A 67 0.34 12.67 52.06
N GLU A 68 -0.02 13.86 51.58
CA GLU A 68 -0.18 15.09 52.38
C GLU A 68 -1.62 15.28 52.87
N GLY A 69 -2.49 14.31 52.61
CA GLY A 69 -3.91 14.36 52.96
C GLY A 69 -4.81 15.04 51.92
N GLY A 70 -4.27 15.31 50.70
CA GLY A 70 -5.06 15.86 49.60
C GLY A 70 -6.18 14.92 49.17
N LYS A 71 -7.37 15.50 48.89
CA LYS A 71 -8.52 14.75 48.40
C LYS A 71 -8.61 14.83 46.90
N LYS A 72 -8.92 13.71 46.27
CA LYS A 72 -9.15 13.61 44.84
C LYS A 72 -10.45 14.32 44.44
N VAL A 73 -10.39 15.11 43.36
CA VAL A 73 -11.53 15.84 42.80
C VAL A 73 -11.68 15.46 41.35
N TRP A 74 -12.89 15.27 40.89
CA TRP A 74 -13.24 15.00 39.50
C TRP A 74 -13.81 16.26 38.86
N TYR A 75 -13.60 16.43 37.55
CA TYR A 75 -13.96 17.63 36.79
C TYR A 75 -14.90 17.28 35.65
N SER A 76 -15.70 18.28 35.21
CA SER A 76 -16.61 18.18 34.08
C SER A 76 -16.16 19.05 32.89
N ASP A 77 -15.14 19.90 33.07
CA ASP A 77 -14.71 20.87 32.06
C ASP A 77 -14.33 20.21 30.74
N ILE A 78 -14.72 20.83 29.63
CA ILE A 78 -14.30 20.47 28.29
C ILE A 78 -13.46 21.61 27.73
N TYR A 79 -12.21 21.31 27.39
CA TYR A 79 -11.26 22.23 26.78
C TYR A 79 -11.02 21.89 25.32
N VAL A 80 -10.90 22.91 24.47
CA VAL A 80 -10.61 22.78 23.04
C VAL A 80 -9.39 23.62 22.65
N LEU A 81 -8.58 23.11 21.72
CA LEU A 81 -7.46 23.79 21.11
C LEU A 81 -7.57 23.66 19.58
N GLU A 82 -7.75 24.79 18.90
CA GLU A 82 -7.97 24.84 17.44
C GLU A 82 -6.64 24.98 16.66
N GLN A 83 -5.68 25.71 17.23
CA GLN A 83 -4.37 25.94 16.60
C GLN A 83 -3.25 25.80 17.64
N ALA A 84 -2.08 25.38 17.22
CA ALA A 84 -0.94 25.10 18.11
C ALA A 84 -0.46 26.30 18.92
N ASP A 85 -0.63 27.52 18.39
CA ASP A 85 -0.24 28.79 19.00
C ASP A 85 -1.41 29.48 19.72
N SER A 86 -2.62 28.92 19.64
CA SER A 86 -3.78 29.46 20.39
C SER A 86 -3.77 28.99 21.85
N GLY A 87 -4.47 29.68 22.72
CA GLY A 87 -4.72 29.20 24.08
C GLY A 87 -5.87 28.20 24.11
N TRP A 88 -5.90 27.37 25.16
CA TRP A 88 -7.02 26.51 25.44
C TRP A 88 -8.28 27.35 25.77
N ARG A 89 -9.41 26.93 25.23
CA ARG A 89 -10.71 27.54 25.49
C ARG A 89 -11.63 26.48 26.13
N LYS A 90 -12.30 26.86 27.21
CA LYS A 90 -13.39 26.05 27.75
C LYS A 90 -14.61 26.14 26.83
N ASP A 91 -15.13 24.98 26.41
CA ASP A 91 -16.26 24.86 25.47
C ASP A 91 -17.36 23.93 26.01
N GLY A 92 -17.76 24.16 27.26
CA GLY A 92 -18.83 23.45 27.93
C GLY A 92 -18.37 22.53 29.05
N ASP A 93 -19.27 21.72 29.51
CA ASP A 93 -19.09 20.77 30.63
C ASP A 93 -19.72 19.41 30.31
N LEU A 94 -19.14 18.34 30.82
CA LEU A 94 -19.78 17.02 30.92
C LEU A 94 -20.99 17.12 31.86
N GLU A 95 -21.96 16.20 31.74
CA GLU A 95 -23.15 16.21 32.62
C GLU A 95 -22.81 15.93 34.09
N VAL A 96 -21.79 15.13 34.30
CA VAL A 96 -21.23 14.80 35.60
C VAL A 96 -19.70 14.90 35.54
N PRO A 97 -19.04 15.27 36.65
CA PRO A 97 -17.58 15.18 36.73
C PRO A 97 -17.14 13.74 36.53
N LEU A 98 -16.28 13.51 35.52
CA LEU A 98 -15.97 12.15 35.04
C LEU A 98 -14.49 12.01 34.67
N ALA A 99 -13.92 10.85 35.01
CA ALA A 99 -12.55 10.47 34.64
C ALA A 99 -12.42 8.97 34.35
N TYR A 100 -11.30 8.53 33.82
CA TYR A 100 -10.93 7.12 33.67
C TYR A 100 -11.85 6.30 32.74
N GLY A 101 -12.58 6.94 31.83
CA GLY A 101 -13.20 6.29 30.69
C GLY A 101 -12.24 6.16 29.50
N ALA A 102 -12.74 5.67 28.39
CA ALA A 102 -11.99 5.69 27.11
C ALA A 102 -12.50 6.81 26.21
N ALA A 103 -11.58 7.37 25.39
CA ALA A 103 -11.91 8.28 24.32
C ALA A 103 -11.42 7.71 22.99
N VAL A 104 -12.27 7.78 21.96
CA VAL A 104 -11.94 7.28 20.61
C VAL A 104 -12.31 8.34 19.57
N SER A 105 -11.34 8.78 18.77
CA SER A 105 -11.59 9.70 17.66
C SER A 105 -12.18 8.94 16.47
N LEU A 106 -13.29 9.43 15.93
CA LEU A 106 -14.05 8.89 14.81
C LEU A 106 -14.22 9.97 13.72
N SER A 107 -14.69 9.56 12.54
CA SER A 107 -15.04 10.49 11.47
C SER A 107 -16.11 11.51 11.86
N GLY A 108 -17.06 11.12 12.74
CA GLY A 108 -18.17 11.95 13.20
C GLY A 108 -17.93 12.71 14.51
N GLY A 109 -16.81 12.50 15.21
CA GLY A 109 -16.55 13.12 16.52
C GLY A 109 -15.64 12.29 17.42
N VAL A 110 -15.48 12.70 18.65
CA VAL A 110 -14.77 11.96 19.70
C VAL A 110 -15.80 11.25 20.58
N ALA A 111 -15.78 9.91 20.58
CA ALA A 111 -16.62 9.12 21.46
C ALA A 111 -16.01 9.06 22.87
N LEU A 112 -16.78 9.41 23.89
CA LEU A 112 -16.45 9.26 25.30
C LEU A 112 -17.23 8.07 25.85
N LEU A 113 -16.55 7.10 26.49
CA LEU A 113 -17.11 5.80 26.84
C LEU A 113 -16.90 5.49 28.32
N GLY A 114 -17.96 5.39 29.08
CA GLY A 114 -17.94 5.07 30.49
C GLY A 114 -17.12 6.06 31.33
N GLY A 115 -16.45 5.56 32.35
CA GLY A 115 -15.64 6.34 33.29
C GLY A 115 -16.17 6.23 34.73
N SER A 116 -15.58 7.01 35.64
CA SER A 116 -15.95 7.00 37.07
C SER A 116 -15.97 8.39 37.68
N ASP A 117 -16.73 8.54 38.75
CA ASP A 117 -16.61 9.64 39.71
C ASP A 117 -16.07 9.12 41.05
N SER A 118 -16.30 9.87 42.10
CA SER A 118 -15.90 9.51 43.46
C SER A 118 -16.67 8.33 44.10
N SER A 119 -17.80 7.94 43.53
CA SER A 119 -18.78 7.03 44.12
C SER A 119 -19.11 5.81 43.26
N GLN A 120 -19.06 5.95 41.93
CA GLN A 120 -19.52 4.90 41.02
C GLN A 120 -18.84 4.95 39.68
N HIS A 121 -19.02 3.87 38.91
CA HIS A 121 -18.69 3.79 37.49
C HIS A 121 -19.93 4.03 36.65
N TYR A 122 -19.72 4.50 35.40
CA TYR A 122 -20.76 4.90 34.46
C TYR A 122 -20.82 4.01 33.24
N ALA A 123 -22.01 3.88 32.67
CA ALA A 123 -22.22 3.22 31.37
C ALA A 123 -22.55 4.22 30.27
N ASP A 124 -22.68 5.49 30.59
CA ASP A 124 -23.05 6.51 29.63
C ASP A 124 -21.97 6.73 28.59
N CYS A 125 -22.42 7.00 27.33
CA CYS A 125 -21.54 7.24 26.18
C CYS A 125 -22.01 8.49 25.45
N TRP A 126 -21.03 9.30 25.01
CA TRP A 126 -21.29 10.55 24.33
C TRP A 126 -20.40 10.67 23.10
N LEU A 127 -20.90 11.32 22.04
CA LEU A 127 -20.12 11.75 20.87
C LEU A 127 -19.98 13.28 20.92
N LEU A 128 -18.75 13.78 20.98
CA LEU A 128 -18.41 15.19 20.90
C LEU A 128 -17.97 15.52 19.48
N SER A 129 -18.75 16.29 18.74
CA SER A 129 -18.46 16.68 17.37
C SER A 129 -18.12 18.18 17.30
N TRP A 130 -17.01 18.54 16.68
CA TRP A 130 -16.67 19.94 16.44
C TRP A 130 -17.45 20.47 15.24
N ASP A 131 -18.23 21.52 15.44
CA ASP A 131 -18.90 22.27 14.37
C ASP A 131 -18.08 23.52 14.03
N SER A 132 -17.36 23.48 12.93
CA SER A 132 -16.54 24.58 12.44
C SER A 132 -17.35 25.81 12.03
N SER A 133 -18.66 25.68 11.80
CA SER A 133 -19.53 26.80 11.43
C SER A 133 -19.95 27.64 12.64
N SER A 134 -20.18 27.05 13.77
CA SER A 134 -20.48 27.73 15.05
C SER A 134 -19.24 27.93 15.92
N GLY A 135 -18.13 27.23 15.63
CA GLY A 135 -16.93 27.24 16.46
C GLY A 135 -17.17 26.66 17.86
N SER A 136 -17.98 25.63 17.97
CA SER A 136 -18.37 25.03 19.25
C SER A 136 -18.58 23.52 19.14
N LEU A 137 -18.56 22.82 20.28
CA LEU A 137 -18.83 21.39 20.38
C LEU A 137 -20.34 21.12 20.38
N VAL A 138 -20.73 20.13 19.61
CA VAL A 138 -22.06 19.51 19.65
C VAL A 138 -21.94 18.17 20.35
N ARG A 139 -22.79 17.91 21.36
CA ARG A 139 -22.83 16.66 22.10
C ARG A 139 -24.05 15.84 21.72
N THR A 140 -23.83 14.59 21.35
CA THR A 140 -24.87 13.61 21.00
C THR A 140 -24.73 12.38 21.90
N ALA A 141 -25.83 11.86 22.44
CA ALA A 141 -25.84 10.64 23.24
C ALA A 141 -25.59 9.43 22.32
N LEU A 142 -24.74 8.50 22.75
CA LEU A 142 -24.60 7.17 22.18
C LEU A 142 -25.32 6.14 23.07
N PRO A 143 -25.62 4.92 22.54
CA PRO A 143 -26.15 3.84 23.39
C PRO A 143 -25.24 3.58 24.60
N SER A 144 -25.83 3.40 25.75
CA SER A 144 -25.10 3.06 26.99
C SER A 144 -24.40 1.70 26.88
N LEU A 145 -23.22 1.58 27.49
CA LEU A 145 -22.47 0.32 27.58
C LEU A 145 -23.29 -0.80 28.21
N PRO A 146 -23.00 -2.08 27.90
CA PRO A 146 -23.68 -3.23 28.52
C PRO A 146 -23.57 -3.28 30.05
N SER A 147 -22.50 -2.70 30.61
CA SER A 147 -22.38 -2.46 32.06
C SER A 147 -21.48 -1.25 32.33
N PRO A 148 -21.61 -0.58 33.50
CA PRO A 148 -20.69 0.47 33.91
C PRO A 148 -19.24 -0.01 33.81
N THR A 149 -18.31 0.86 33.42
CA THR A 149 -16.89 0.50 33.32
C THR A 149 -15.98 1.70 33.56
N ALA A 150 -14.90 1.48 34.32
CA ALA A 150 -13.76 2.38 34.39
C ALA A 150 -12.47 1.67 33.98
N PHE A 151 -11.51 2.45 33.49
CA PHE A 151 -10.24 1.97 32.96
C PHE A 151 -10.39 0.94 31.82
N PRO A 152 -11.36 1.11 30.89
CA PRO A 152 -11.48 0.27 29.72
C PRO A 152 -10.35 0.59 28.72
N ALA A 153 -10.15 -0.34 27.75
CA ALA A 153 -9.30 -0.11 26.61
C ALA A 153 -10.17 -0.11 25.35
N ALA A 154 -10.07 0.93 24.52
CA ALA A 154 -10.90 1.06 23.32
C ALA A 154 -10.09 1.56 22.11
N ALA A 155 -10.50 1.12 20.92
CA ALA A 155 -10.00 1.61 19.63
C ALA A 155 -11.11 1.49 18.59
N ALA A 156 -11.02 2.23 17.47
CA ALA A 156 -11.98 2.14 16.38
C ALA A 156 -11.37 1.52 15.13
N ILE A 157 -12.18 0.76 14.41
CA ILE A 157 -11.91 0.30 13.05
C ILE A 157 -12.96 0.96 12.14
N GLY A 158 -12.56 1.98 11.40
CA GLY A 158 -13.52 2.84 10.72
C GLY A 158 -14.45 3.53 11.71
N ASP A 159 -15.76 3.38 11.51
CA ASP A 159 -16.78 3.91 12.43
C ASP A 159 -17.32 2.86 13.41
N VAL A 160 -16.61 1.73 13.59
CA VAL A 160 -16.95 0.71 14.59
C VAL A 160 -15.99 0.83 15.79
N ILE A 161 -16.55 1.12 16.96
CA ILE A 161 -15.80 1.18 18.22
C ILE A 161 -15.71 -0.23 18.79
N TYR A 162 -14.51 -0.67 19.18
CA TYR A 162 -14.26 -1.89 19.94
C TYR A 162 -13.77 -1.50 21.33
N LEU A 163 -14.37 -2.09 22.37
CA LEU A 163 -14.06 -1.78 23.76
C LEU A 163 -13.88 -3.07 24.58
N ALA A 164 -12.69 -3.24 25.15
CA ALA A 164 -12.44 -4.21 26.20
C ALA A 164 -12.74 -3.54 27.54
N PRO A 165 -13.77 -3.99 28.31
CA PRO A 165 -14.17 -3.34 29.55
C PRO A 165 -13.10 -3.49 30.64
N GLY A 166 -13.06 -2.51 31.54
CA GLY A 166 -12.24 -2.54 32.72
C GLY A 166 -13.05 -3.04 33.95
N SER A 167 -12.92 -2.30 35.04
CA SER A 167 -13.69 -2.61 36.27
C SER A 167 -15.12 -2.09 36.17
N SER A 168 -16.10 -2.89 36.61
CA SER A 168 -17.51 -2.46 36.69
C SER A 168 -17.86 -1.82 38.05
N LEU A 169 -17.04 -2.05 39.08
CA LEU A 169 -17.23 -1.51 40.42
C LEU A 169 -15.97 -0.80 40.91
N PRO A 170 -16.11 0.23 41.77
CA PRO A 170 -14.97 0.98 42.31
C PRO A 170 -13.97 0.13 43.11
N ASP A 171 -14.38 -0.97 43.70
CA ASP A 171 -13.51 -1.91 44.41
C ASP A 171 -12.80 -2.92 43.49
N ALA A 172 -12.96 -2.79 42.17
CA ALA A 172 -12.38 -3.63 41.13
C ALA A 172 -12.67 -5.15 41.28
N THR A 173 -13.74 -5.52 42.00
CA THR A 173 -14.10 -6.93 42.22
C THR A 173 -14.82 -7.59 41.06
N GLN A 174 -15.34 -6.80 40.11
CA GLN A 174 -16.02 -7.28 38.90
C GLN A 174 -15.39 -6.67 37.67
N MET A 175 -14.91 -7.54 36.80
CA MET A 175 -14.37 -7.19 35.49
C MET A 175 -15.06 -8.04 34.42
N PRO A 176 -15.93 -7.45 33.59
CA PRO A 176 -16.53 -8.18 32.48
C PRO A 176 -15.46 -8.72 31.55
N HIS A 177 -15.62 -9.96 31.09
CA HIS A 177 -14.68 -10.62 30.18
C HIS A 177 -15.38 -10.83 28.83
N ALA A 178 -15.39 -9.80 28.01
CA ALA A 178 -15.97 -9.78 26.68
C ALA A 178 -15.36 -8.61 25.90
N LEU A 179 -15.43 -8.65 24.59
CA LEU A 179 -15.21 -7.47 23.74
C LEU A 179 -16.58 -6.90 23.37
N TRP A 180 -16.73 -5.59 23.43
CA TRP A 180 -17.97 -4.91 23.03
C TRP A 180 -17.72 -4.12 21.75
N ALA A 181 -18.68 -4.15 20.81
CA ALA A 181 -18.58 -3.39 19.57
C ALA A 181 -19.82 -2.50 19.37
N LEU A 182 -19.63 -1.28 18.88
CA LEU A 182 -20.68 -0.33 18.50
C LEU A 182 -20.39 0.26 17.14
N ASP A 183 -21.27 0.02 16.18
CA ASP A 183 -21.21 0.63 14.85
C ASP A 183 -21.95 1.99 14.86
N VAL A 184 -21.18 3.08 14.85
CA VAL A 184 -21.69 4.46 14.89
C VAL A 184 -22.18 4.93 13.52
N SER A 185 -21.83 4.25 12.43
CA SER A 185 -22.30 4.58 11.07
C SER A 185 -23.78 4.27 10.87
N LYS A 186 -24.35 3.37 11.69
CA LYS A 186 -25.76 3.04 11.64
C LYS A 186 -26.63 4.21 12.11
N PRO A 187 -27.87 4.35 11.59
CA PRO A 187 -28.79 5.35 12.09
C PRO A 187 -29.14 5.08 13.58
N GLU A 188 -29.42 6.14 14.35
CA GLU A 188 -29.62 6.08 15.80
C GLU A 188 -30.51 4.93 16.30
N PRO A 189 -31.70 4.64 15.74
CA PRO A 189 -32.55 3.58 16.28
C PRO A 189 -31.96 2.16 16.11
N GLU A 190 -30.95 1.99 15.26
CA GLU A 190 -30.30 0.70 14.99
C GLU A 190 -28.96 0.54 15.72
N ARG A 191 -28.45 1.60 16.38
CA ARG A 191 -27.21 1.56 17.15
C ARG A 191 -27.40 0.76 18.41
N SER A 192 -26.64 -0.29 18.60
CA SER A 192 -26.62 -1.08 19.84
C SER A 192 -25.25 -1.73 20.02
N TRP A 193 -24.84 -1.87 21.27
CA TRP A 193 -23.63 -2.62 21.60
C TRP A 193 -23.85 -4.11 21.33
N GLU A 194 -22.91 -4.69 20.59
CA GLU A 194 -22.79 -6.12 20.37
C GLU A 194 -21.76 -6.70 21.34
N ILE A 195 -22.05 -7.87 21.91
CA ILE A 195 -21.11 -8.60 22.77
C ILE A 195 -20.40 -9.64 21.92
N LEU A 196 -19.10 -9.46 21.77
CA LEU A 196 -18.22 -10.30 20.98
C LEU A 196 -17.43 -11.27 21.88
N PRO A 197 -16.76 -12.31 21.30
CA PRO A 197 -15.95 -13.25 22.07
C PRO A 197 -14.87 -12.56 22.90
N ALA A 198 -14.67 -13.06 24.13
CA ALA A 198 -13.59 -12.63 24.99
C ALA A 198 -12.22 -13.07 24.45
N TRP A 199 -11.17 -12.30 24.78
CA TRP A 199 -9.79 -12.72 24.52
C TRP A 199 -9.41 -13.96 25.36
N PRO A 200 -8.45 -14.79 24.91
CA PRO A 200 -8.09 -16.03 25.61
C PRO A 200 -7.41 -15.86 26.97
N GLY A 201 -6.97 -14.63 27.30
CA GLY A 201 -6.33 -14.30 28.59
C GLY A 201 -7.35 -13.96 29.70
N PRO A 202 -6.86 -13.61 30.89
CA PRO A 202 -7.73 -13.26 32.03
C PRO A 202 -8.43 -11.91 31.83
N PRO A 203 -9.58 -11.68 32.55
CA PRO A 203 -10.18 -10.34 32.65
C PRO A 203 -9.20 -9.38 33.31
N ARG A 204 -9.20 -8.13 32.89
CA ARG A 204 -8.19 -7.12 33.29
C ARG A 204 -8.74 -5.70 33.21
N HIS A 205 -8.10 -4.76 33.88
CA HIS A 205 -8.31 -3.35 33.65
C HIS A 205 -6.99 -2.64 33.30
N LYS A 206 -7.07 -1.37 32.92
CA LYS A 206 -5.93 -0.58 32.49
C LYS A 206 -5.12 -1.24 31.36
N ALA A 207 -5.77 -2.08 30.55
CA ALA A 207 -5.17 -2.61 29.34
C ALA A 207 -4.97 -1.48 28.32
N VAL A 208 -4.18 -1.74 27.30
CA VAL A 208 -3.89 -0.82 26.21
C VAL A 208 -4.51 -1.36 24.93
N ALA A 209 -5.22 -0.53 24.17
CA ALA A 209 -5.80 -0.93 22.90
C ALA A 209 -5.38 0.00 21.75
N ALA A 210 -5.31 -0.59 20.56
CA ALA A 210 -5.13 0.12 19.32
C ALA A 210 -5.81 -0.65 18.18
N SER A 211 -6.00 -0.01 17.02
CA SER A 211 -6.39 -0.69 15.78
C SER A 211 -5.32 -0.46 14.72
N GLN A 212 -4.91 -1.52 14.02
CA GLN A 212 -3.90 -1.45 12.97
C GLN A 212 -4.10 -2.59 11.95
N GLY A 213 -3.55 -2.44 10.74
CA GLY A 213 -3.58 -3.48 9.72
C GLY A 213 -2.66 -4.67 10.03
N ASP A 214 -3.04 -5.85 9.51
CA ASP A 214 -2.33 -7.13 9.64
C ASP A 214 -1.30 -7.38 8.53
N GLY A 215 -0.86 -6.41 7.81
CA GLY A 215 0.00 -6.61 6.62
C GLY A 215 -0.76 -6.97 5.34
N ALA A 216 -1.86 -7.71 5.41
CA ALA A 216 -2.77 -7.92 4.28
C ALA A 216 -3.70 -6.71 4.06
N GLY A 217 -3.71 -5.80 5.00
CA GLY A 217 -4.57 -4.62 5.00
C GLY A 217 -5.90 -4.83 5.72
N ASN A 218 -6.11 -5.97 6.39
CA ASN A 218 -7.28 -6.18 7.23
C ASN A 218 -7.08 -5.47 8.57
N PRO A 219 -7.98 -4.57 8.96
CA PRO A 219 -7.85 -3.87 10.22
C PRO A 219 -8.22 -4.81 11.38
N LEU A 220 -7.33 -4.92 12.37
CA LEU A 220 -7.52 -5.71 13.58
C LEU A 220 -7.58 -4.80 14.81
N PHE A 221 -8.26 -5.27 15.87
CA PHE A 221 -8.23 -4.67 17.20
C PHE A 221 -7.16 -5.37 18.04
N TYR A 222 -6.23 -4.61 18.59
CA TYR A 222 -5.13 -5.10 19.42
C TYR A 222 -5.39 -4.79 20.89
N LEU A 223 -5.12 -5.75 21.78
CA LEU A 223 -5.23 -5.63 23.23
C LEU A 223 -3.91 -6.07 23.88
N PHE A 224 -3.30 -5.16 24.63
CA PHE A 224 -1.99 -5.36 25.25
C PHE A 224 -2.02 -5.17 26.76
N SER A 225 -1.27 -6.00 27.51
CA SER A 225 -0.95 -5.75 28.91
C SER A 225 -2.19 -5.53 29.80
N GLY A 226 -2.05 -4.70 30.82
CA GLY A 226 -3.04 -4.42 31.86
C GLY A 226 -2.65 -5.02 33.18
N GLU A 227 -3.55 -4.94 34.14
CA GLU A 227 -3.34 -5.49 35.49
C GLU A 227 -4.58 -6.21 36.01
N ILE A 228 -4.38 -7.20 36.88
CA ILE A 228 -5.44 -7.94 37.57
C ILE A 228 -5.35 -7.60 39.06
N PRO A 229 -6.39 -6.99 39.66
CA PRO A 229 -6.44 -6.78 41.10
C PRO A 229 -6.75 -8.11 41.81
N THR A 230 -5.98 -8.40 42.84
CA THR A 230 -6.17 -9.57 43.70
C THR A 230 -6.26 -9.11 45.15
N ARG A 231 -7.30 -9.47 45.84
CA ARG A 231 -7.42 -9.16 47.31
C ARG A 231 -6.40 -9.99 48.07
N ASN A 232 -5.66 -9.33 48.97
CA ASN A 232 -4.76 -10.01 49.91
C ASN A 232 -5.41 -10.22 51.28
N ASP A 233 -4.76 -11.07 52.11
CA ASP A 233 -5.27 -11.43 53.46
C ASP A 233 -5.36 -10.24 54.47
N ALA A 234 -4.78 -9.09 54.11
CA ALA A 234 -4.79 -7.88 54.95
C ALA A 234 -5.82 -6.83 54.47
N GLU A 235 -6.89 -7.25 53.75
CA GLU A 235 -7.92 -6.40 53.15
C GLU A 235 -7.37 -5.37 52.13
N GLY A 236 -6.12 -5.51 51.65
CA GLY A 236 -5.50 -4.72 50.61
C GLY A 236 -5.75 -5.32 49.23
N VAL A 237 -5.33 -4.59 48.18
CA VAL A 237 -5.35 -5.07 46.82
C VAL A 237 -3.92 -5.12 46.30
N ASP A 238 -3.47 -6.33 45.93
CA ASP A 238 -2.26 -6.53 45.16
C ASP A 238 -2.61 -6.56 43.67
N TYR A 239 -1.65 -6.22 42.79
CA TYR A 239 -1.89 -6.18 41.34
C TYR A 239 -0.89 -7.11 40.65
N GLU A 240 -1.40 -7.97 39.77
CA GLU A 240 -0.59 -8.73 38.83
C GLU A 240 -0.51 -7.95 37.51
N TYR A 241 0.67 -7.60 37.06
CA TYR A 241 0.91 -6.86 35.82
C TYR A 241 1.16 -7.81 34.68
N LEU A 242 0.37 -7.70 33.61
CA LEU A 242 0.36 -8.61 32.48
C LEU A 242 1.30 -8.15 31.35
N ARG A 243 1.79 -9.12 30.60
CA ARG A 243 2.65 -8.89 29.42
C ARG A 243 2.08 -9.47 28.13
N ASP A 244 0.94 -10.13 28.23
CA ASP A 244 0.30 -10.80 27.10
C ASP A 244 -0.31 -9.81 26.10
N ALA A 245 -0.35 -10.24 24.83
CA ALA A 245 -0.86 -9.47 23.72
C ALA A 245 -1.81 -10.32 22.87
N TYR A 246 -2.85 -9.69 22.34
CA TYR A 246 -3.87 -10.35 21.54
C TYR A 246 -4.30 -9.45 20.39
N ALA A 247 -4.71 -10.06 19.26
CA ALA A 247 -5.40 -9.38 18.16
C ALA A 247 -6.77 -10.03 17.93
N PHE A 248 -7.79 -9.23 17.77
CA PHE A 248 -9.13 -9.64 17.37
C PHE A 248 -9.35 -9.30 15.91
N ASP A 249 -9.76 -10.29 15.15
CA ASP A 249 -10.16 -10.14 13.76
C ASP A 249 -11.70 -10.04 13.66
N PRO A 250 -12.25 -8.88 13.29
CA PRO A 250 -13.68 -8.69 13.15
C PRO A 250 -14.32 -9.55 12.05
N GLU A 251 -13.57 -9.91 11.01
CA GLU A 251 -14.09 -10.69 9.89
C GLU A 251 -14.30 -12.15 10.28
N SER A 252 -13.31 -12.77 10.90
CA SER A 252 -13.39 -14.14 11.39
C SER A 252 -14.02 -14.26 12.77
N ASN A 253 -14.30 -13.15 13.45
CA ASN A 253 -14.80 -13.07 14.83
C ASN A 253 -13.97 -13.91 15.80
N SER A 254 -12.64 -13.83 15.70
CA SER A 254 -11.72 -14.68 16.46
C SER A 254 -10.50 -13.91 16.98
N TRP A 255 -9.92 -14.44 18.08
CA TRP A 255 -8.72 -13.91 18.69
C TRP A 255 -7.48 -14.73 18.34
N ALA A 256 -6.37 -14.03 18.10
CA ALA A 256 -5.03 -14.60 18.00
C ALA A 256 -4.17 -14.13 19.17
N ARG A 257 -3.32 -15.03 19.72
CA ARG A 257 -2.26 -14.68 20.66
C ARG A 257 -1.07 -14.13 19.88
N LEU A 258 -0.49 -13.03 20.39
CA LEU A 258 0.68 -12.36 19.83
C LEU A 258 1.90 -12.53 20.73
N THR A 259 3.07 -12.07 20.27
CA THR A 259 4.30 -12.02 21.06
C THR A 259 4.12 -11.13 22.29
N ASP A 260 4.48 -11.64 23.47
CA ASP A 260 4.38 -10.91 24.75
C ASP A 260 5.26 -9.65 24.74
N LEU A 261 4.79 -8.61 25.43
CA LEU A 261 5.54 -7.38 25.63
C LEU A 261 6.86 -7.65 26.40
N PRO A 262 7.92 -6.89 26.12
CA PRO A 262 9.17 -7.01 26.87
C PRO A 262 9.01 -6.66 28.36
N LYS A 263 8.04 -5.79 28.69
CA LYS A 263 7.65 -5.39 30.05
C LYS A 263 6.18 -5.02 30.11
N PRO A 264 5.53 -5.09 31.28
CA PRO A 264 4.14 -4.60 31.45
C PRO A 264 4.04 -3.10 31.13
N VAL A 265 2.87 -2.66 30.68
CA VAL A 265 2.59 -1.24 30.32
C VAL A 265 1.16 -0.85 30.74
N ALA A 266 0.74 -1.19 31.95
CA ALA A 266 -0.61 -0.86 32.40
C ALA A 266 -0.90 0.65 32.37
N ALA A 267 -2.13 1.04 31.98
CA ALA A 267 -2.58 2.44 31.84
C ALA A 267 -1.78 3.31 30.87
N ALA A 268 -1.05 2.70 29.93
CA ALA A 268 -0.35 3.42 28.86
C ALA A 268 -1.34 3.93 27.80
N GLY A 269 -0.95 4.99 27.09
CA GLY A 269 -1.61 5.40 25.86
C GLY A 269 -0.98 4.71 24.64
N ALA A 270 -1.78 4.41 23.63
CA ALA A 270 -1.29 3.84 22.38
C ALA A 270 -1.88 4.50 21.16
N ILE A 271 -1.16 4.43 20.04
CA ILE A 271 -1.63 4.92 18.76
C ILE A 271 -1.05 4.10 17.59
N ALA A 272 -1.85 3.87 16.57
CA ALA A 272 -1.43 3.27 15.33
C ALA A 272 -0.67 4.28 14.46
N LEU A 273 0.36 3.82 13.75
CA LEU A 273 1.19 4.64 12.90
C LEU A 273 1.56 3.92 11.61
N GLY A 274 1.41 4.61 10.47
CA GLY A 274 1.63 4.00 9.16
C GLY A 274 0.72 2.80 8.92
N GLN A 275 1.26 1.75 8.30
CA GLN A 275 0.48 0.57 7.94
C GLN A 275 0.62 -0.60 8.91
N SER A 276 1.64 -0.58 9.79
CA SER A 276 2.00 -1.78 10.56
C SER A 276 2.62 -1.52 11.95
N HIS A 277 2.69 -0.27 12.43
CA HIS A 277 3.20 0.03 13.75
C HIS A 277 2.09 0.41 14.73
N VAL A 278 2.24 0.00 15.97
CA VAL A 278 1.49 0.50 17.14
C VAL A 278 2.49 1.01 18.15
N LEU A 279 2.43 2.30 18.46
CA LEU A 279 3.25 2.91 19.50
C LEU A 279 2.53 2.85 20.84
N VAL A 280 3.27 2.51 21.89
CA VAL A 280 2.81 2.48 23.29
C VAL A 280 3.71 3.38 24.12
N PHE A 281 3.13 4.37 24.78
CA PHE A 281 3.83 5.42 25.49
C PHE A 281 3.81 5.21 26.98
N SER A 282 5.00 5.08 27.63
CA SER A 282 5.14 4.90 29.09
C SER A 282 4.45 3.61 29.57
N GLY A 283 3.69 3.68 30.64
CA GLY A 283 2.95 2.58 31.26
C GLY A 283 3.52 2.19 32.64
N SER A 284 2.64 1.73 33.52
CA SER A 284 3.04 1.19 34.82
C SER A 284 3.55 -0.24 34.68
N THR A 285 4.76 -0.50 35.18
CA THR A 285 5.37 -1.84 35.20
C THR A 285 5.08 -2.61 36.48
N GLY A 286 4.58 -1.94 37.49
CA GLY A 286 4.38 -2.53 38.85
C GLY A 286 5.65 -2.57 39.72
N GLU A 287 6.82 -2.19 39.19
CA GLU A 287 8.10 -2.32 39.93
C GLU A 287 8.16 -1.51 41.20
N HIS A 288 7.51 -0.32 41.22
CA HIS A 288 7.57 0.63 42.34
C HIS A 288 6.26 0.72 43.13
N VAL A 289 5.36 -0.26 43.03
CA VAL A 289 4.06 -0.22 43.72
C VAL A 289 4.21 -0.25 45.23
N LYS A 290 5.25 -0.90 45.78
CA LYS A 290 5.50 -1.04 47.23
C LYS A 290 6.51 0.00 47.75
N ASP A 291 7.02 0.91 46.90
CA ASP A 291 7.93 1.96 47.38
C ASP A 291 7.18 2.99 48.23
N PRO A 292 7.89 3.63 49.19
CA PRO A 292 7.29 4.69 49.99
C PRO A 292 7.00 5.94 49.10
N ASP A 293 5.98 6.70 49.48
CA ASP A 293 5.67 7.97 48.80
C ASP A 293 6.69 9.06 49.19
N PRO A 294 7.08 9.98 48.29
CA PRO A 294 6.68 10.01 46.86
C PRO A 294 7.38 8.92 46.04
N ARG A 295 6.58 8.17 45.27
CA ARG A 295 7.10 7.13 44.40
C ARG A 295 7.83 7.71 43.18
N PRO A 296 8.78 6.93 42.55
CA PRO A 296 9.46 7.34 41.33
C PRO A 296 8.48 7.63 40.19
N GLU A 297 8.94 8.38 39.19
CA GLU A 297 8.22 8.56 37.94
C GLU A 297 8.03 7.20 37.23
N PHE A 298 6.98 7.11 36.44
CA PHE A 298 6.77 5.98 35.56
C PHE A 298 7.87 5.87 34.48
N PRO A 299 8.05 4.70 33.84
CA PRO A 299 9.02 4.55 32.75
C PRO A 299 8.72 5.50 31.58
N ARG A 300 9.77 6.13 31.03
CA ARG A 300 9.65 7.05 29.88
C ARG A 300 9.69 6.36 28.53
N SER A 301 9.84 5.02 28.49
CA SER A 301 10.04 4.28 27.26
C SER A 301 8.85 4.39 26.31
N VAL A 302 9.16 4.52 25.01
CA VAL A 302 8.19 4.34 23.94
C VAL A 302 8.47 3.00 23.27
N LEU A 303 7.51 2.08 23.36
CA LEU A 303 7.55 0.79 22.69
C LEU A 303 6.84 0.87 21.35
N SER A 304 7.35 0.17 20.37
CA SER A 304 6.71 -0.04 19.08
C SER A 304 6.44 -1.52 18.88
N TYR A 305 5.21 -1.86 18.58
CA TYR A 305 4.82 -3.17 18.10
C TYR A 305 4.67 -3.13 16.58
N HIS A 306 5.29 -4.08 15.88
CA HIS A 306 5.19 -4.18 14.44
C HIS A 306 4.32 -5.39 14.06
N THR A 307 3.14 -5.13 13.46
CA THR A 307 2.08 -6.14 13.26
C THR A 307 2.44 -7.23 12.26
N ILE A 308 3.30 -6.94 11.28
CA ILE A 308 3.70 -7.92 10.25
C ILE A 308 4.71 -8.93 10.79
N THR A 309 5.70 -8.46 11.57
CA THR A 309 6.78 -9.33 12.10
C THR A 309 6.46 -9.89 13.48
N ASP A 310 5.38 -9.44 14.11
CA ASP A 310 4.99 -9.77 15.48
C ASP A 310 6.14 -9.56 16.48
N THR A 311 6.74 -8.35 16.44
CA THR A 311 7.92 -8.00 17.24
C THR A 311 7.73 -6.69 17.99
N TRP A 312 8.38 -6.58 19.15
CA TRP A 312 8.44 -5.38 19.97
C TRP A 312 9.84 -4.76 19.96
N THR A 313 9.90 -3.43 19.85
CA THR A 313 11.13 -2.64 19.97
C THR A 313 10.92 -1.42 20.86
N GLN A 314 11.96 -0.98 21.55
CA GLN A 314 11.97 0.34 22.19
C GLN A 314 12.51 1.37 21.19
N VAL A 315 11.68 2.31 20.77
CA VAL A 315 11.98 3.29 19.71
C VAL A 315 12.38 4.67 20.24
N GLY A 316 12.40 4.86 21.54
CA GLY A 316 12.81 6.11 22.15
C GLY A 316 12.32 6.27 23.59
N GLU A 317 12.44 7.51 24.08
CA GLU A 317 11.94 7.91 25.38
C GLU A 317 11.15 9.22 25.28
N MET A 318 10.16 9.34 26.14
CA MET A 318 9.42 10.58 26.34
C MET A 318 10.25 11.57 27.19
N PRO A 319 10.09 12.88 27.02
CA PRO A 319 10.72 13.87 27.91
C PRO A 319 10.36 13.68 29.37
N GLN A 320 9.11 13.30 29.61
CA GLN A 320 8.56 12.94 30.92
C GLN A 320 7.54 11.83 30.74
N ALA A 321 7.54 10.84 31.61
CA ALA A 321 6.56 9.76 31.62
C ALA A 321 5.16 10.30 31.89
N VAL A 322 4.16 9.70 31.23
CA VAL A 322 2.75 9.91 31.58
C VAL A 322 1.94 8.64 31.39
N VAL A 323 1.05 8.36 32.32
CA VAL A 323 0.07 7.27 32.25
C VAL A 323 -1.34 7.82 32.50
N THR A 324 -2.35 6.97 32.40
CA THR A 324 -3.75 7.34 32.61
C THR A 324 -4.17 8.57 31.80
N THR A 325 -3.83 8.57 30.49
CA THR A 325 -4.26 9.60 29.55
C THR A 325 -4.41 9.00 28.16
N GLY A 326 -5.22 9.62 27.32
CA GLY A 326 -5.37 9.26 25.90
C GLY A 326 -4.25 9.80 25.02
N VAL A 327 -4.03 9.12 23.90
CA VAL A 327 -3.15 9.56 22.82
C VAL A 327 -3.98 9.72 21.56
N THR A 328 -3.79 10.81 20.83
CA THR A 328 -4.51 11.10 19.59
C THR A 328 -3.59 11.68 18.52
N LEU A 329 -4.00 11.56 17.25
CA LEU A 329 -3.40 12.33 16.16
C LEU A 329 -4.13 13.67 16.02
N TRP A 330 -3.37 14.73 15.93
CA TRP A 330 -3.87 16.07 15.67
C TRP A 330 -2.93 16.79 14.72
N GLN A 331 -3.42 17.18 13.55
CA GLN A 331 -2.62 17.79 12.49
C GLN A 331 -1.37 16.97 12.14
N ASP A 332 -1.54 15.65 11.95
CA ASP A 332 -0.49 14.66 11.66
C ASP A 332 0.60 14.51 12.74
N ARG A 333 0.38 15.08 13.93
CA ARG A 333 1.27 14.99 15.09
C ARG A 333 0.65 14.11 16.16
N ILE A 334 1.48 13.37 16.89
CA ILE A 334 1.04 12.57 18.04
C ILE A 334 0.92 13.49 19.25
N VAL A 335 -0.28 13.55 19.86
CA VAL A 335 -0.53 14.42 21.02
C VAL A 335 -0.89 13.56 22.24
N ILE A 336 -0.25 13.91 23.37
CA ILE A 336 -0.50 13.33 24.70
C ILE A 336 -0.78 14.49 25.65
N ALA A 337 -2.04 14.59 26.10
CA ALA A 337 -2.48 15.72 26.90
C ALA A 337 -2.63 15.32 28.38
N SER A 338 -1.93 16.02 29.27
CA SER A 338 -1.98 15.81 30.70
C SER A 338 -1.58 14.38 31.10
N GLY A 339 -2.07 13.85 32.24
CA GLY A 339 -1.81 12.51 32.73
C GLY A 339 -1.07 12.49 34.06
N GLU A 340 -0.70 11.29 34.49
CA GLU A 340 -0.05 10.99 35.75
C GLU A 340 1.44 10.68 35.51
N VAL A 341 2.34 11.43 36.12
CA VAL A 341 3.81 11.32 35.92
C VAL A 341 4.46 10.35 36.92
N SER A 342 3.91 10.31 38.13
CA SER A 342 4.19 9.30 39.14
C SER A 342 2.91 9.04 39.92
N PRO A 343 2.78 7.96 40.68
CA PRO A 343 1.55 7.66 41.43
C PRO A 343 1.07 8.85 42.26
N GLY A 344 -0.13 9.39 41.97
CA GLY A 344 -0.68 10.54 42.70
C GLY A 344 -0.25 11.92 42.16
N VAL A 345 0.71 12.03 41.28
CA VAL A 345 1.20 13.32 40.72
C VAL A 345 0.72 13.53 39.31
N ARG A 346 0.03 14.63 39.05
CA ARG A 346 -0.50 15.01 37.74
C ARG A 346 0.37 16.06 37.06
N THR A 347 0.18 16.26 35.76
CA THR A 347 0.83 17.32 34.95
C THR A 347 -0.18 17.98 34.01
N PRO A 348 -0.16 19.33 33.87
CA PRO A 348 -0.99 20.01 32.88
C PRO A 348 -0.33 20.05 31.49
N ALA A 349 0.89 19.56 31.35
CA ALA A 349 1.65 19.63 30.10
C ALA A 349 0.97 18.85 28.97
N VAL A 350 1.00 19.42 27.77
CA VAL A 350 0.50 18.78 26.55
C VAL A 350 1.69 18.56 25.63
N ARG A 351 2.08 17.32 25.47
CA ARG A 351 3.25 16.92 24.69
C ARG A 351 2.84 16.55 23.30
N VAL A 352 3.70 16.90 22.36
CA VAL A 352 3.49 16.57 20.97
C VAL A 352 4.76 15.92 20.42
N ALA A 353 4.59 14.89 19.60
CA ALA A 353 5.69 14.24 18.94
C ALA A 353 5.51 14.27 17.43
N ASP A 354 6.60 14.67 16.75
CA ASP A 354 6.74 14.57 15.31
C ASP A 354 7.62 13.38 14.97
N ILE A 355 7.28 12.69 13.89
CA ILE A 355 8.10 11.62 13.36
C ILE A 355 9.13 12.21 12.42
N ARG A 356 10.39 12.13 12.79
CA ARG A 356 11.48 12.53 11.89
C ARG A 356 11.71 11.41 10.88
N ALA A 357 11.43 11.68 9.60
CA ALA A 357 11.84 10.78 8.53
C ALA A 357 13.36 10.64 8.53
N SER A 358 13.86 9.44 8.67
CA SER A 358 15.29 9.15 8.49
C SER A 358 15.64 9.34 7.02
N LYS A 359 16.57 10.24 6.73
CA LYS A 359 17.12 10.42 5.39
C LYS A 359 18.44 9.70 5.29
N VAL A 360 18.46 8.53 4.71
CA VAL A 360 19.69 7.84 4.36
C VAL A 360 20.34 8.56 3.19
N GLY A 361 21.52 9.10 3.37
CA GLY A 361 22.25 9.74 2.27
C GLY A 361 22.62 8.73 1.19
N PHE A 362 22.32 9.00 -0.10
CA PHE A 362 22.55 8.05 -1.20
C PHE A 362 24.03 7.71 -1.44
N GLY A 363 24.95 8.54 -1.01
CA GLY A 363 26.39 8.34 -1.12
C GLY A 363 26.97 8.49 -2.54
N LEU A 364 28.26 8.84 -2.62
CA LEU A 364 28.94 9.12 -3.88
C LEU A 364 29.01 7.90 -4.82
N TRP A 365 29.39 6.73 -4.29
CA TRP A 365 29.54 5.52 -5.10
C TRP A 365 28.23 5.03 -5.71
N ASN A 366 27.14 5.10 -4.97
CA ASN A 366 25.79 4.78 -5.46
C ASN A 366 25.39 5.73 -6.60
N THR A 367 25.69 7.03 -6.45
CA THR A 367 25.45 8.04 -7.47
C THR A 367 26.27 7.76 -8.74
N VAL A 368 27.56 7.43 -8.60
CA VAL A 368 28.44 7.10 -9.73
C VAL A 368 27.92 5.89 -10.51
N VAL A 369 27.53 4.82 -9.83
CA VAL A 369 26.98 3.61 -10.46
C VAL A 369 25.67 3.91 -11.18
N LEU A 370 24.78 4.64 -10.54
CA LEU A 370 23.48 5.06 -11.15
C LEU A 370 23.72 5.90 -12.41
N VAL A 371 24.58 6.92 -12.34
CA VAL A 371 24.88 7.80 -13.48
C VAL A 371 25.56 7.02 -14.61
N ALA A 372 26.51 6.14 -14.30
CA ALA A 372 27.17 5.30 -15.31
C ALA A 372 26.16 4.38 -16.03
N TYR A 373 25.22 3.80 -15.27
CA TYR A 373 24.13 3.00 -15.84
C TYR A 373 23.22 3.82 -16.76
N LEU A 374 22.78 4.99 -16.33
CA LEU A 374 21.90 5.87 -17.11
C LEU A 374 22.59 6.35 -18.40
N LEU A 375 23.87 6.69 -18.34
CA LEU A 375 24.68 7.03 -19.53
C LEU A 375 24.81 5.83 -20.48
N GLY A 376 24.92 4.62 -19.95
CA GLY A 376 24.92 3.38 -20.74
C GLY A 376 23.63 3.20 -21.56
N LEU A 377 22.46 3.50 -20.99
CA LEU A 377 21.18 3.45 -21.70
C LEU A 377 21.13 4.47 -22.86
N VAL A 378 21.56 5.71 -22.60
CA VAL A 378 21.65 6.75 -23.63
C VAL A 378 22.61 6.33 -24.76
N ALA A 379 23.76 5.75 -24.40
CA ALA A 379 24.72 5.25 -25.38
C ALA A 379 24.13 4.15 -26.29
N ILE A 380 23.32 3.23 -25.74
CA ILE A 380 22.57 2.24 -26.54
C ILE A 380 21.64 2.94 -27.53
N GLY A 381 20.84 3.93 -27.06
CA GLY A 381 19.96 4.72 -27.92
C GLY A 381 20.73 5.36 -29.09
N LEU A 382 21.89 5.98 -28.83
CA LEU A 382 22.73 6.61 -29.85
C LEU A 382 23.35 5.60 -30.81
N LEU A 383 23.70 4.39 -30.35
CA LEU A 383 24.25 3.33 -31.23
C LEU A 383 23.24 2.88 -32.28
N PHE A 384 21.97 2.75 -31.93
CA PHE A 384 20.90 2.32 -32.82
C PHE A 384 20.32 3.45 -33.69
N ALA A 385 20.49 4.72 -33.28
CA ALA A 385 20.02 5.90 -34.03
C ALA A 385 20.37 5.90 -35.50
N ARG A 386 21.56 5.37 -35.88
CA ARG A 386 22.05 5.33 -37.25
C ARG A 386 21.33 4.33 -38.14
N ARG A 387 20.54 3.42 -37.58
CA ARG A 387 19.78 2.38 -38.29
C ARG A 387 18.36 2.79 -38.64
N GLU A 388 17.83 3.84 -37.99
CA GLU A 388 16.45 4.31 -38.10
C GLU A 388 16.27 5.23 -39.35
N LYS A 389 15.97 4.63 -40.52
CA LYS A 389 15.87 5.35 -41.79
C LYS A 389 14.44 5.62 -42.23
N ASN A 390 13.49 4.77 -41.85
CA ASN A 390 12.10 4.81 -42.27
C ASN A 390 11.15 4.39 -41.14
N THR A 391 9.82 4.48 -41.34
CA THR A 391 8.83 4.11 -40.32
C THR A 391 8.88 2.62 -39.98
N ASN A 392 9.23 1.72 -40.88
CA ASN A 392 9.35 0.30 -40.59
C ASN A 392 10.55 0.00 -39.68
N ASP A 393 11.69 0.68 -39.91
CA ASP A 393 12.82 0.58 -38.96
C ASP A 393 12.41 1.13 -37.60
N PHE A 394 11.81 2.30 -37.52
CA PHE A 394 11.45 2.98 -36.29
C PHE A 394 10.39 2.21 -35.46
N PHE A 395 9.34 1.66 -36.14
CA PHE A 395 8.25 0.98 -35.42
C PHE A 395 8.47 -0.52 -35.22
N LEU A 396 9.10 -1.21 -36.17
CA LEU A 396 9.25 -2.67 -36.20
C LEU A 396 10.71 -3.13 -36.21
N ALA A 397 11.67 -2.24 -35.99
CA ALA A 397 13.10 -2.54 -36.00
C ALA A 397 13.51 -3.30 -37.29
N GLY A 398 12.82 -3.06 -38.41
CA GLY A 398 13.05 -3.76 -39.68
C GLY A 398 12.91 -5.28 -39.61
N LYS A 399 12.21 -5.84 -38.65
CA LYS A 399 12.05 -7.28 -38.36
C LYS A 399 13.40 -8.02 -38.11
N ARG A 400 14.39 -7.31 -37.54
CA ARG A 400 15.74 -7.83 -37.30
C ARG A 400 15.99 -8.36 -35.90
N ILE A 401 15.01 -8.19 -34.97
CA ILE A 401 15.17 -8.55 -33.56
C ILE A 401 15.22 -10.07 -33.39
N PRO A 402 16.21 -10.61 -32.67
CA PRO A 402 16.25 -12.02 -32.35
C PRO A 402 15.14 -12.38 -31.36
N TRP A 403 14.55 -13.55 -31.50
CA TRP A 403 13.39 -14.02 -30.75
C TRP A 403 13.56 -13.93 -29.23
N TRP A 404 14.75 -14.20 -28.72
CA TRP A 404 15.05 -14.14 -27.30
C TRP A 404 15.07 -12.70 -26.76
N ALA A 405 15.59 -11.75 -27.53
CA ALA A 405 15.58 -10.33 -27.16
C ALA A 405 14.15 -9.78 -27.18
N ALA A 406 13.34 -10.13 -28.19
CA ALA A 406 11.92 -9.80 -28.24
C ALA A 406 11.17 -10.39 -27.02
N GLY A 407 11.43 -11.66 -26.66
CA GLY A 407 10.81 -12.32 -25.52
C GLY A 407 11.18 -11.67 -24.17
N ILE A 408 12.44 -11.33 -23.96
CA ILE A 408 12.91 -10.59 -22.77
C ILE A 408 12.28 -9.20 -22.73
N SER A 409 12.21 -8.49 -23.86
CA SER A 409 11.61 -7.16 -23.93
C SER A 409 10.09 -7.18 -23.68
N ILE A 410 9.36 -8.21 -24.14
CA ILE A 410 7.95 -8.42 -23.77
C ILE A 410 7.83 -8.56 -22.23
N PHE A 411 8.68 -9.40 -21.64
CA PHE A 411 8.72 -9.59 -20.20
C PHE A 411 9.01 -8.28 -19.45
N ALA A 412 10.05 -7.54 -19.85
CA ALA A 412 10.44 -6.27 -19.26
C ALA A 412 9.31 -5.21 -19.33
N THR A 413 8.62 -5.15 -20.46
CA THR A 413 7.49 -4.22 -20.67
C THR A 413 6.32 -4.49 -19.70
N GLN A 414 6.10 -5.75 -19.34
CA GLN A 414 5.07 -6.15 -18.37
C GLN A 414 5.54 -6.01 -16.92
N LEU A 415 6.85 -6.06 -16.69
CA LEU A 415 7.47 -5.89 -15.40
C LEU A 415 7.70 -4.41 -15.13
N SER A 416 6.75 -3.76 -14.48
CA SER A 416 6.88 -2.35 -14.09
C SER A 416 7.69 -2.20 -12.80
N ALA A 417 8.18 -0.98 -12.53
CA ALA A 417 8.80 -0.64 -11.25
C ALA A 417 7.86 -0.85 -10.06
N ILE A 418 6.54 -0.66 -10.27
CA ILE A 418 5.53 -0.99 -9.27
C ILE A 418 5.60 -2.47 -8.91
N THR A 419 5.65 -3.37 -9.91
CA THR A 419 5.78 -4.81 -9.67
C THR A 419 7.09 -5.16 -8.95
N PHE A 420 8.18 -4.44 -9.27
CA PHE A 420 9.48 -4.64 -8.65
C PHE A 420 9.48 -4.32 -7.16
N VAL A 421 8.83 -3.26 -6.75
CA VAL A 421 8.76 -2.80 -5.35
C VAL A 421 7.63 -3.53 -4.60
N SER A 422 6.43 -3.55 -5.17
CA SER A 422 5.25 -4.05 -4.46
C SER A 422 5.17 -5.59 -4.40
N THR A 423 5.78 -6.34 -5.33
CA THR A 423 5.71 -7.82 -5.24
C THR A 423 6.52 -8.37 -4.05
N PRO A 424 7.77 -7.94 -3.79
CA PRO A 424 8.45 -8.28 -2.54
C PRO A 424 7.74 -7.74 -1.30
N ALA A 425 7.16 -6.54 -1.36
CA ALA A 425 6.40 -5.97 -0.25
C ALA A 425 5.16 -6.81 0.12
N VAL A 426 4.44 -7.33 -0.87
CA VAL A 426 3.33 -8.28 -0.64
C VAL A 426 3.83 -9.56 0.01
N ALA A 427 4.94 -10.16 -0.46
CA ALA A 427 5.50 -11.37 0.15
C ALA A 427 6.05 -11.11 1.56
N TYR A 428 6.59 -9.93 1.83
CA TYR A 428 6.98 -9.47 3.15
C TYR A 428 5.77 -9.36 4.09
N ALA A 429 4.74 -8.68 3.62
CA ALA A 429 3.56 -8.38 4.43
C ALA A 429 2.64 -9.61 4.61
N THR A 430 2.47 -10.43 3.57
CA THR A 430 1.55 -11.57 3.56
C THR A 430 2.27 -12.91 3.32
N ASP A 431 2.05 -13.53 2.16
CA ASP A 431 2.57 -14.84 1.77
C ASP A 431 2.74 -14.98 0.25
N TRP A 432 2.90 -16.20 -0.25
CA TRP A 432 3.10 -16.51 -1.68
C TRP A 432 1.80 -16.79 -2.44
N LEU A 433 0.63 -16.50 -1.88
CA LEU A 433 -0.67 -16.79 -2.51
C LEU A 433 -0.85 -16.13 -3.88
N VAL A 434 -0.16 -15.00 -4.14
CA VAL A 434 -0.24 -14.30 -5.43
C VAL A 434 0.59 -14.96 -6.55
N LEU A 435 1.52 -15.87 -6.23
CA LEU A 435 2.39 -16.53 -7.22
C LEU A 435 1.64 -17.38 -8.25
N PRO A 436 0.61 -18.17 -7.91
CA PRO A 436 -0.23 -18.87 -8.89
C PRO A 436 -0.84 -17.96 -9.95
N GLY A 437 -1.24 -16.74 -9.58
CA GLY A 437 -1.73 -15.73 -10.54
C GLY A 437 -0.67 -15.30 -11.55
N LYS A 438 0.60 -15.19 -11.15
CA LYS A 438 1.72 -14.90 -12.07
C LYS A 438 1.96 -16.05 -13.06
N ALA A 439 1.73 -17.29 -12.66
CA ALA A 439 1.87 -18.46 -13.54
C ALA A 439 0.84 -18.49 -14.69
N MET A 440 -0.26 -17.73 -14.60
CA MET A 440 -1.28 -17.66 -15.65
C MET A 440 -0.75 -17.09 -16.96
N ILE A 441 0.36 -16.35 -16.94
CA ILE A 441 1.06 -15.90 -18.17
C ILE A 441 1.52 -17.10 -19.01
N LEU A 442 2.02 -18.16 -18.37
CA LEU A 442 2.45 -19.36 -19.07
C LEU A 442 1.27 -20.10 -19.73
N LEU A 443 0.11 -20.13 -19.07
CA LEU A 443 -1.13 -20.71 -19.64
C LEU A 443 -1.70 -19.83 -20.77
N MET A 444 -1.46 -18.52 -20.77
CA MET A 444 -1.86 -17.61 -21.84
C MET A 444 -0.99 -17.78 -23.08
N ALA A 445 0.29 -18.16 -22.96
CA ALA A 445 1.20 -18.28 -24.09
C ALA A 445 0.66 -19.17 -25.24
N PRO A 446 0.18 -20.41 -25.01
CA PRO A 446 -0.39 -21.24 -26.07
C PRO A 446 -1.64 -20.62 -26.69
N VAL A 447 -2.49 -19.94 -25.90
CA VAL A 447 -3.68 -19.25 -26.40
C VAL A 447 -3.28 -18.16 -27.40
N VAL A 448 -2.27 -17.36 -27.07
CA VAL A 448 -1.77 -16.29 -27.95
C VAL A 448 -1.11 -16.87 -29.19
N VAL A 449 -0.24 -17.87 -29.05
CA VAL A 449 0.51 -18.48 -30.17
C VAL A 449 -0.43 -19.19 -31.14
N ILE A 450 -1.47 -19.84 -30.67
CA ILE A 450 -2.39 -20.60 -31.53
C ILE A 450 -3.47 -19.70 -32.15
N TYR A 451 -4.03 -18.76 -31.37
CA TYR A 451 -5.25 -18.06 -31.81
C TYR A 451 -5.02 -16.62 -32.26
N PHE A 452 -4.04 -15.89 -31.69
CA PHE A 452 -3.83 -14.46 -31.98
C PHE A 452 -2.65 -14.19 -32.89
N LEU A 453 -1.48 -14.79 -32.62
CA LEU A 453 -0.26 -14.55 -33.37
C LEU A 453 -0.39 -14.79 -34.89
N PRO A 454 -1.04 -15.88 -35.36
CA PRO A 454 -1.21 -16.12 -36.81
C PRO A 454 -1.99 -15.02 -37.52
N PHE A 455 -2.99 -14.38 -36.86
CA PHE A 455 -3.73 -13.25 -37.42
C PHE A 455 -2.83 -12.05 -37.64
N PHE A 456 -2.11 -11.63 -36.61
CA PHE A 456 -1.28 -10.44 -36.68
C PHE A 456 -0.12 -10.61 -37.66
N CYS A 457 0.48 -11.81 -37.74
CA CYS A 457 1.58 -12.08 -38.66
C CYS A 457 1.11 -12.14 -40.14
N ARG A 458 -0.03 -12.80 -40.39
CA ARG A 458 -0.59 -12.93 -41.77
C ARG A 458 -1.09 -11.61 -42.34
N LEU A 459 -1.67 -10.76 -41.51
CA LEU A 459 -2.23 -9.48 -41.93
C LEU A 459 -1.16 -8.42 -42.27
N ASN A 460 0.12 -8.68 -41.90
CA ASN A 460 1.25 -7.75 -42.11
C ASN A 460 0.91 -6.32 -41.66
N ILE A 461 0.37 -6.19 -40.48
CA ILE A 461 -0.07 -4.94 -39.85
C ILE A 461 1.06 -4.32 -39.01
N THR A 462 1.02 -3.01 -38.81
CA THR A 462 1.91 -2.27 -37.90
C THR A 462 1.20 -1.98 -36.57
N SER A 463 -0.12 -1.71 -36.63
CA SER A 463 -0.96 -1.52 -35.45
C SER A 463 -1.95 -2.68 -35.32
N ALA A 464 -2.12 -3.20 -34.09
CA ALA A 464 -3.11 -4.22 -33.79
C ALA A 464 -4.54 -3.78 -34.18
N TYR A 465 -4.82 -2.48 -34.15
CA TYR A 465 -6.15 -1.93 -34.42
C TYR A 465 -6.50 -1.88 -35.91
N GLU A 466 -5.53 -2.04 -36.81
CA GLU A 466 -5.78 -2.24 -38.26
C GLU A 466 -6.63 -3.49 -38.51
N TYR A 467 -6.48 -4.55 -37.68
CA TYR A 467 -7.33 -5.72 -37.71
C TYR A 467 -8.80 -5.36 -37.50
N LEU A 468 -9.10 -4.48 -36.52
CA LEU A 468 -10.47 -4.07 -36.19
C LEU A 468 -11.16 -3.35 -37.37
N GLU A 469 -10.43 -2.54 -38.15
CA GLU A 469 -10.99 -1.91 -39.34
C GLU A 469 -11.30 -2.93 -40.41
N ARG A 470 -10.37 -3.86 -40.67
CA ARG A 470 -10.59 -4.92 -41.69
C ARG A 470 -11.75 -5.84 -41.31
N ARG A 471 -11.90 -6.14 -40.01
CA ARG A 471 -12.94 -7.01 -39.50
C ARG A 471 -14.31 -6.31 -39.36
N PHE A 472 -14.30 -5.08 -38.88
CA PHE A 472 -15.53 -4.31 -38.60
C PHE A 472 -15.62 -3.03 -39.45
N ASN A 473 -15.07 -1.94 -38.97
CA ASN A 473 -15.01 -0.65 -39.68
C ASN A 473 -14.02 0.32 -38.99
N LEU A 474 -13.89 1.52 -39.59
CA LEU A 474 -13.04 2.58 -39.06
C LEU A 474 -13.43 3.00 -37.64
N ALA A 475 -14.71 3.06 -37.28
CA ALA A 475 -15.16 3.48 -35.96
C ALA A 475 -14.65 2.52 -34.88
N VAL A 476 -14.69 1.20 -35.11
CA VAL A 476 -14.16 0.19 -34.17
C VAL A 476 -12.65 0.26 -34.06
N ARG A 477 -11.92 0.53 -35.16
CA ARG A 477 -10.46 0.78 -35.14
C ARG A 477 -10.12 1.97 -34.25
N LEU A 478 -10.80 3.11 -34.46
CA LEU A 478 -10.56 4.33 -33.69
C LEU A 478 -10.93 4.18 -32.23
N PHE A 479 -12.01 3.46 -31.92
CA PHE A 479 -12.36 3.11 -30.56
C PHE A 479 -11.25 2.29 -29.88
N GLY A 480 -10.75 1.24 -30.53
CA GLY A 480 -9.68 0.40 -29.98
C GLY A 480 -8.39 1.18 -29.75
N SER A 481 -7.96 1.98 -30.76
CA SER A 481 -6.79 2.84 -30.67
C SER A 481 -6.92 3.91 -29.58
N ALA A 482 -8.10 4.58 -29.48
CA ALA A 482 -8.35 5.60 -28.46
C ALA A 482 -8.37 5.01 -27.04
N SER A 483 -9.00 3.85 -26.83
CA SER A 483 -9.01 3.15 -25.55
C SER A 483 -7.60 2.77 -25.09
N PHE A 484 -6.78 2.27 -26.02
CA PHE A 484 -5.38 1.95 -25.73
C PHE A 484 -4.56 3.19 -25.38
N ILE A 485 -4.70 4.27 -26.16
CA ILE A 485 -3.99 5.54 -25.89
C ILE A 485 -4.37 6.08 -24.51
N ALA A 486 -5.66 6.12 -24.19
CA ALA A 486 -6.14 6.60 -22.88
C ALA A 486 -5.55 5.77 -21.73
N PHE A 487 -5.56 4.44 -21.85
CA PHE A 487 -4.97 3.55 -20.87
C PHE A 487 -3.47 3.80 -20.67
N GLN A 488 -2.72 3.90 -21.78
CA GLN A 488 -1.27 4.09 -21.71
C GLN A 488 -0.87 5.48 -21.19
N LEU A 489 -1.67 6.51 -21.40
CA LEU A 489 -1.43 7.84 -20.82
C LEU A 489 -1.50 7.81 -19.28
N VAL A 490 -2.53 7.15 -18.71
CA VAL A 490 -2.63 6.96 -17.26
C VAL A 490 -1.44 6.14 -16.75
N ARG A 491 -1.12 5.04 -17.44
CA ARG A 491 0.01 4.16 -17.08
C ARG A 491 1.34 4.90 -17.01
N MET A 492 1.64 5.76 -18.00
CA MET A 492 2.89 6.52 -18.03
C MET A 492 3.09 7.40 -16.79
N ALA A 493 2.05 8.10 -16.35
CA ALA A 493 2.12 8.96 -15.17
C ALA A 493 2.43 8.16 -13.90
N VAL A 494 1.69 7.08 -13.67
CA VAL A 494 1.81 6.24 -12.46
C VAL A 494 3.15 5.51 -12.41
N VAL A 495 3.63 4.99 -13.54
CA VAL A 495 4.89 4.22 -13.62
C VAL A 495 6.12 5.09 -13.32
N ILE A 496 6.08 6.40 -13.59
CA ILE A 496 7.16 7.31 -13.21
C ILE A 496 7.01 7.74 -11.74
N PHE A 497 5.79 8.09 -11.32
CA PHE A 497 5.52 8.70 -10.03
C PHE A 497 5.83 7.78 -8.85
N LEU A 498 5.29 6.55 -8.83
CA LEU A 498 5.43 5.63 -7.70
C LEU A 498 6.87 5.29 -7.33
N PRO A 499 7.76 4.89 -8.28
CA PRO A 499 9.15 4.64 -7.96
C PRO A 499 9.92 5.90 -7.56
N ALA A 500 9.57 7.06 -8.14
CA ALA A 500 10.18 8.33 -7.78
C ALA A 500 9.86 8.71 -6.34
N LEU A 501 8.61 8.48 -5.91
CA LEU A 501 8.18 8.71 -4.52
C LEU A 501 8.92 7.78 -3.56
N ALA A 502 8.88 6.46 -3.80
CA ALA A 502 9.56 5.47 -2.96
C ALA A 502 11.06 5.70 -2.81
N LEU A 503 11.73 6.13 -3.89
CA LEU A 503 13.15 6.48 -3.83
C LEU A 503 13.41 7.79 -3.09
N SER A 504 12.55 8.79 -3.28
CA SER A 504 12.68 10.09 -2.64
C SER A 504 12.57 10.01 -1.12
N THR A 505 11.62 9.25 -0.61
CA THR A 505 11.40 9.08 0.84
C THR A 505 12.62 8.48 1.53
N ILE A 506 13.27 7.52 0.91
CA ILE A 506 14.35 6.75 1.54
C ILE A 506 15.73 7.34 1.24
N THR A 507 16.01 7.73 -0.03
CA THR A 507 17.35 8.23 -0.42
C THR A 507 17.52 9.73 -0.17
N GLY A 508 16.45 10.46 0.09
CA GLY A 508 16.47 11.93 0.19
C GLY A 508 16.66 12.66 -1.15
N ILE A 509 16.70 11.94 -2.28
CA ILE A 509 16.74 12.55 -3.62
C ILE A 509 15.37 13.19 -3.88
N ASN A 510 15.38 14.42 -4.34
CA ASN A 510 14.13 15.14 -4.64
C ASN A 510 13.26 14.37 -5.66
N VAL A 511 11.99 14.15 -5.33
CA VAL A 511 11.03 13.38 -6.15
C VAL A 511 10.91 13.93 -7.58
N TYR A 512 10.90 15.26 -7.74
CA TYR A 512 10.85 15.90 -9.06
C TYR A 512 12.11 15.64 -9.87
N ALA A 513 13.29 15.56 -9.21
CA ALA A 513 14.53 15.20 -9.88
C ALA A 513 14.49 13.75 -10.39
N CYS A 514 13.97 12.79 -9.60
CA CYS A 514 13.77 11.41 -10.02
C CYS A 514 12.84 11.33 -11.23
N ILE A 515 11.69 12.02 -11.20
CA ILE A 515 10.72 12.08 -12.29
C ILE A 515 11.36 12.64 -13.56
N LEU A 516 12.07 13.77 -13.45
CA LEU A 516 12.74 14.42 -14.58
C LEU A 516 13.82 13.54 -15.21
N ILE A 517 14.68 12.91 -14.41
CA ILE A 517 15.75 12.04 -14.88
C ILE A 517 15.17 10.87 -15.68
N MET A 518 14.20 10.14 -15.09
CA MET A 518 13.55 8.99 -15.74
C MET A 518 12.84 9.42 -17.04
N GLY A 519 12.04 10.47 -16.99
CA GLY A 519 11.23 10.91 -18.13
C GLY A 519 12.06 11.48 -19.27
N VAL A 520 13.04 12.35 -18.99
CA VAL A 520 13.87 12.98 -20.01
C VAL A 520 14.78 11.95 -20.69
N LEU A 521 15.45 11.09 -19.93
CA LEU A 521 16.35 10.09 -20.51
C LEU A 521 15.59 9.03 -21.30
N SER A 522 14.44 8.52 -20.81
CA SER A 522 13.59 7.62 -21.58
C SER A 522 13.13 8.24 -22.89
N THR A 523 12.66 9.47 -22.84
CA THR A 523 12.23 10.20 -24.04
C THR A 523 13.38 10.35 -25.04
N LEU A 524 14.57 10.72 -24.56
CA LEU A 524 15.74 10.97 -25.38
C LEU A 524 16.14 9.73 -26.21
N TYR A 525 16.39 8.59 -25.54
CA TYR A 525 16.86 7.40 -26.27
C TYR A 525 15.74 6.77 -27.12
N THR A 526 14.46 6.88 -26.71
CA THR A 526 13.32 6.37 -27.48
C THR A 526 13.11 7.15 -28.78
N VAL A 527 13.18 8.48 -28.72
CA VAL A 527 13.05 9.37 -29.90
C VAL A 527 14.18 9.14 -30.90
N ILE A 528 15.40 8.90 -30.39
CA ILE A 528 16.59 8.76 -31.22
C ILE A 528 16.71 7.35 -31.81
N GLY A 529 16.50 6.32 -31.00
CA GLY A 529 16.85 4.94 -31.36
C GLY A 529 15.66 4.03 -31.71
N GLY A 530 14.42 4.50 -31.62
CA GLY A 530 13.20 3.75 -31.98
C GLY A 530 13.05 2.41 -31.26
N MET A 531 12.32 1.47 -31.88
CA MET A 531 12.02 0.15 -31.29
C MET A 531 13.28 -0.71 -31.08
N GLU A 532 14.29 -0.60 -31.92
CA GLU A 532 15.52 -1.40 -31.75
C GLU A 532 16.25 -1.00 -30.47
N ALA A 533 16.35 0.31 -30.16
CA ALA A 533 16.92 0.78 -28.91
C ALA A 533 16.09 0.34 -27.69
N VAL A 534 14.76 0.50 -27.74
CA VAL A 534 13.84 0.10 -26.66
C VAL A 534 14.05 -1.38 -26.30
N ILE A 535 14.08 -2.29 -27.28
CA ILE A 535 14.26 -3.73 -27.02
C ILE A 535 15.62 -4.02 -26.38
N TRP A 536 16.70 -3.41 -26.85
CA TRP A 536 18.02 -3.68 -26.28
C TRP A 536 18.25 -3.02 -24.92
N THR A 537 17.64 -1.86 -24.68
CA THR A 537 17.61 -1.29 -23.31
C THR A 537 16.81 -2.18 -22.37
N ASP A 538 15.66 -2.72 -22.77
CA ASP A 538 14.86 -3.68 -21.98
C ASP A 538 15.66 -4.93 -21.59
N VAL A 539 16.47 -5.47 -22.52
CA VAL A 539 17.36 -6.61 -22.22
C VAL A 539 18.38 -6.28 -21.14
N LEU A 540 19.07 -5.12 -21.26
CA LEU A 540 20.05 -4.68 -20.25
C LEU A 540 19.37 -4.44 -18.91
N GLN A 541 18.23 -3.76 -18.91
CA GLN A 541 17.42 -3.45 -17.74
C GLN A 541 16.99 -4.71 -17.01
N THR A 542 16.52 -5.74 -17.74
CA THR A 542 16.14 -7.03 -17.17
C THR A 542 17.31 -7.72 -16.46
N VAL A 543 18.51 -7.69 -17.06
CA VAL A 543 19.72 -8.29 -16.48
C VAL A 543 20.12 -7.57 -15.17
N VAL A 544 20.11 -6.23 -15.18
CA VAL A 544 20.45 -5.43 -14.00
C VAL A 544 19.44 -5.67 -12.86
N LEU A 545 18.17 -5.69 -13.20
CA LEU A 545 17.06 -5.88 -12.27
C LEU A 545 17.11 -7.26 -11.61
N ILE A 546 17.16 -8.34 -12.39
CA ILE A 546 17.20 -9.70 -11.84
C ILE A 546 18.51 -9.95 -11.09
N GLY A 547 19.64 -9.49 -11.66
CA GLY A 547 20.95 -9.61 -11.02
C GLY A 547 21.01 -8.90 -9.68
N GLY A 548 20.48 -7.68 -9.57
CA GLY A 548 20.39 -6.92 -8.32
C GLY A 548 19.57 -7.63 -7.25
N MET A 549 18.41 -8.18 -7.63
CA MET A 549 17.57 -8.96 -6.71
C MET A 549 18.26 -10.23 -6.19
N LEU A 550 18.88 -11.00 -7.07
CA LEU A 550 19.58 -12.23 -6.66
C LEU A 550 20.72 -11.94 -5.70
N ILE A 551 21.47 -10.84 -5.91
CA ILE A 551 22.51 -10.40 -5.00
C ILE A 551 21.91 -9.96 -3.67
N ALA A 552 20.82 -9.19 -3.68
CA ALA A 552 20.14 -8.77 -2.46
C ALA A 552 19.67 -9.98 -1.64
N ILE A 553 19.02 -10.97 -2.28
CA ILE A 553 18.60 -12.23 -1.64
C ILE A 553 19.79 -12.95 -0.98
N PHE A 554 20.91 -13.05 -1.70
CA PHE A 554 22.10 -13.72 -1.17
C PHE A 554 22.66 -13.02 0.07
N ILE A 555 22.71 -11.68 0.05
CA ILE A 555 23.21 -10.90 1.18
C ILE A 555 22.26 -11.06 2.38
N VAL A 556 20.96 -10.84 2.19
CA VAL A 556 19.97 -11.00 3.26
C VAL A 556 20.02 -12.40 3.86
N ALA A 557 20.00 -13.43 3.01
CA ALA A 557 20.05 -14.80 3.48
C ALA A 557 21.33 -15.10 4.27
N SER A 558 22.49 -14.53 3.87
CA SER A 558 23.74 -14.74 4.59
C SER A 558 23.75 -14.08 5.98
N GLU A 559 23.09 -12.95 6.15
CA GLU A 559 23.01 -12.24 7.43
C GLU A 559 22.11 -12.93 8.45
N VAL A 560 21.04 -13.60 7.99
CA VAL A 560 20.09 -14.29 8.88
C VAL A 560 20.41 -15.77 9.10
N GLY A 561 21.62 -16.23 8.76
CA GLY A 561 22.06 -17.60 9.01
C GLY A 561 21.89 -18.56 7.82
N GLY A 562 21.65 -18.06 6.61
CA GLY A 562 21.56 -18.83 5.36
C GLY A 562 20.14 -19.15 4.94
N PHE A 563 20.02 -19.72 3.72
CA PHE A 563 18.71 -20.05 3.14
C PHE A 563 17.89 -21.04 3.98
N GLY A 564 18.55 -21.95 4.73
CA GLY A 564 17.88 -22.88 5.64
C GLY A 564 17.10 -22.13 6.73
N ALA A 565 17.77 -21.21 7.44
CA ALA A 565 17.15 -20.41 8.48
C ALA A 565 15.99 -19.55 7.94
N VAL A 566 16.13 -18.99 6.73
CA VAL A 566 15.04 -18.24 6.09
C VAL A 566 13.83 -19.13 5.87
N LEU A 567 14.02 -20.35 5.36
CA LEU A 567 12.91 -21.27 5.06
C LEU A 567 12.25 -21.79 6.34
N ASP A 568 13.03 -22.05 7.39
CA ASP A 568 12.50 -22.54 8.67
C ASP A 568 11.56 -21.47 9.27
N VAL A 569 12.03 -20.23 9.45
CA VAL A 569 11.22 -19.14 9.99
C VAL A 569 10.02 -18.84 9.09
N ALA A 570 10.21 -18.77 7.77
CA ALA A 570 9.13 -18.48 6.83
C ALA A 570 8.05 -19.57 6.81
N SER A 571 8.41 -20.83 7.01
CA SER A 571 7.45 -21.94 7.05
C SER A 571 6.67 -21.96 8.37
N GLU A 572 7.33 -21.68 9.51
CA GLU A 572 6.68 -21.57 10.82
C GLU A 572 5.65 -20.44 10.84
N ASP A 573 5.98 -19.30 10.24
CA ASP A 573 5.10 -18.11 10.18
C ASP A 573 4.12 -18.15 9.00
N GLY A 574 4.02 -19.26 8.25
CA GLY A 574 3.07 -19.42 7.14
C GLY A 574 3.35 -18.55 5.90
N LYS A 575 4.53 -17.91 5.80
CA LYS A 575 4.90 -17.00 4.71
C LYS A 575 5.06 -17.67 3.34
N THR A 576 5.16 -18.99 3.29
CA THR A 576 5.32 -19.76 2.04
C THR A 576 4.01 -20.39 1.53
N ARG A 577 2.86 -19.98 2.06
CA ARG A 577 1.55 -20.48 1.66
C ARG A 577 1.24 -20.13 0.21
N LEU A 578 1.06 -21.15 -0.64
CA LEU A 578 0.77 -21.03 -2.08
C LEU A 578 -0.70 -21.21 -2.43
N TRP A 579 -1.50 -21.74 -1.50
CA TRP A 579 -2.86 -22.18 -1.78
C TRP A 579 -3.82 -21.82 -0.65
N SER A 580 -4.99 -21.35 -1.03
CA SER A 580 -6.16 -21.19 -0.16
C SER A 580 -7.29 -22.05 -0.70
N SER A 581 -7.88 -22.89 0.15
CA SER A 581 -9.05 -23.72 -0.21
C SER A 581 -10.37 -22.96 -0.17
N SER A 582 -10.38 -21.78 0.38
CA SER A 582 -11.57 -20.92 0.44
C SER A 582 -12.07 -20.57 -0.97
N MET A 583 -13.40 -20.62 -1.16
CA MET A 583 -14.09 -20.18 -2.38
C MET A 583 -14.87 -18.89 -2.10
N SER A 584 -14.17 -17.79 -1.90
CA SER A 584 -14.76 -16.45 -1.80
C SER A 584 -14.51 -15.68 -3.09
N PHE A 585 -15.48 -14.84 -3.46
CA PHE A 585 -15.36 -13.88 -4.56
C PHE A 585 -15.11 -12.45 -4.06
N THR A 586 -15.23 -12.26 -2.76
CA THR A 586 -14.97 -10.97 -2.07
C THR A 586 -13.53 -10.88 -1.59
N ASP A 587 -12.93 -12.03 -1.23
CA ASP A 587 -11.59 -12.11 -0.67
C ASP A 587 -10.56 -12.61 -1.68
N LEU A 588 -9.29 -12.39 -1.33
CA LEU A 588 -8.18 -12.91 -2.13
C LEU A 588 -8.02 -14.42 -1.91
N THR A 589 -8.54 -15.21 -2.83
CA THR A 589 -8.43 -16.67 -2.83
C THR A 589 -7.64 -17.16 -4.03
N THR A 590 -7.14 -18.38 -3.98
CA THR A 590 -6.44 -19.00 -5.14
C THR A 590 -7.32 -19.01 -6.39
N TRP A 591 -8.61 -19.28 -6.25
CA TRP A 591 -9.56 -19.33 -7.38
C TRP A 591 -9.81 -17.96 -8.00
N SER A 592 -10.03 -16.93 -7.17
CA SER A 592 -10.20 -15.56 -7.66
C SER A 592 -8.94 -15.06 -8.37
N LEU A 593 -7.76 -15.42 -7.86
CA LEU A 593 -6.46 -15.11 -8.47
C LEU A 593 -6.26 -15.83 -9.80
N ILE A 594 -6.47 -17.13 -9.88
CA ILE A 594 -6.27 -17.90 -11.12
C ILE A 594 -7.20 -17.40 -12.20
N LEU A 595 -8.51 -17.32 -11.91
CA LEU A 595 -9.52 -16.91 -12.88
C LEU A 595 -9.32 -15.45 -13.32
N GLY A 596 -9.12 -14.57 -12.35
CA GLY A 596 -8.94 -13.15 -12.61
C GLY A 596 -7.63 -12.84 -13.33
N SER A 597 -6.51 -13.43 -12.88
CA SER A 597 -5.22 -13.24 -13.54
C SER A 597 -5.21 -13.82 -14.96
N PHE A 598 -5.82 -14.98 -15.21
CA PHE A 598 -5.94 -15.53 -16.56
C PHE A 598 -6.72 -14.57 -17.47
N ALA A 599 -7.87 -14.07 -17.03
CA ALA A 599 -8.66 -13.11 -17.78
C ALA A 599 -7.89 -11.80 -18.03
N LEU A 600 -7.16 -11.31 -17.02
CA LEU A 600 -6.36 -10.09 -17.11
C LEU A 600 -5.26 -10.19 -18.17
N GLN A 601 -4.66 -11.38 -18.38
CA GLN A 601 -3.60 -11.59 -19.38
C GLN A 601 -4.07 -11.42 -20.83
N PHE A 602 -5.37 -11.50 -21.13
CA PHE A 602 -5.84 -11.21 -22.49
C PHE A 602 -5.55 -9.77 -22.92
N GLY A 603 -5.64 -8.81 -22.00
CA GLY A 603 -5.34 -7.40 -22.31
C GLY A 603 -3.96 -7.23 -22.95
N PRO A 604 -2.86 -7.48 -22.20
CA PRO A 604 -1.50 -7.32 -22.71
C PRO A 604 -1.20 -8.11 -23.99
N TYR A 605 -1.62 -9.38 -24.05
CA TYR A 605 -1.17 -10.27 -25.13
C TYR A 605 -2.05 -10.28 -26.38
N ALA A 606 -3.31 -9.90 -26.27
CA ALA A 606 -4.26 -9.94 -27.38
C ALA A 606 -4.63 -8.56 -27.95
N THR A 607 -4.44 -7.48 -27.17
CA THR A 607 -4.97 -6.15 -27.54
C THR A 607 -4.00 -5.00 -27.34
N ASP A 608 -2.95 -5.16 -26.52
CA ASP A 608 -2.00 -4.10 -26.20
C ASP A 608 -0.93 -3.99 -27.29
N GLN A 609 -0.90 -2.83 -27.97
CA GLN A 609 0.07 -2.54 -29.04
C GLN A 609 1.52 -2.62 -28.52
N SER A 610 1.79 -2.33 -27.25
CA SER A 610 3.16 -2.36 -26.70
C SER A 610 3.76 -3.77 -26.72
N VAL A 611 2.96 -4.80 -26.51
CA VAL A 611 3.37 -6.21 -26.57
C VAL A 611 3.29 -6.75 -28.00
N ILE A 612 2.18 -6.48 -28.71
CA ILE A 612 1.97 -6.95 -30.08
C ILE A 612 3.10 -6.46 -31.00
N GLN A 613 3.47 -5.21 -30.89
CA GLN A 613 4.53 -4.60 -31.68
C GLN A 613 5.87 -5.34 -31.51
N ARG A 614 6.20 -5.83 -30.29
CA ARG A 614 7.46 -6.54 -30.03
C ARG A 614 7.57 -7.87 -30.74
N TYR A 615 6.53 -8.71 -30.70
CA TYR A 615 6.64 -9.96 -31.44
C TYR A 615 6.57 -9.76 -32.96
N LEU A 616 5.98 -8.67 -33.45
CA LEU A 616 6.03 -8.28 -34.87
C LEU A 616 7.42 -7.78 -35.33
N THR A 617 8.34 -7.47 -34.40
CA THR A 617 9.74 -7.11 -34.75
C THR A 617 10.61 -8.31 -35.15
N THR A 618 10.14 -9.54 -34.92
CA THR A 618 10.86 -10.78 -35.26
C THR A 618 10.69 -11.14 -36.75
N LYS A 619 11.59 -11.95 -37.24
CA LYS A 619 11.66 -12.28 -38.68
C LYS A 619 10.46 -13.09 -39.20
N ASP A 620 9.89 -13.96 -38.38
CA ASP A 620 8.81 -14.88 -38.74
C ASP A 620 7.93 -15.26 -37.54
N GLU A 621 6.78 -15.91 -37.84
CA GLU A 621 5.80 -16.36 -36.84
C GLU A 621 6.42 -17.34 -35.83
N ALA A 622 7.34 -18.25 -36.28
CA ALA A 622 7.99 -19.19 -35.38
C ALA A 622 8.96 -18.51 -34.40
N ALA A 623 9.63 -17.46 -34.83
CA ALA A 623 10.46 -16.65 -33.93
C ALA A 623 9.62 -15.85 -32.94
N ALA A 624 8.51 -15.26 -33.37
CA ALA A 624 7.54 -14.60 -32.50
C ALA A 624 6.98 -15.54 -31.43
N ALA A 625 6.56 -16.75 -31.83
CA ALA A 625 6.06 -17.78 -30.93
C ALA A 625 7.09 -18.16 -29.85
N ARG A 626 8.37 -18.37 -30.26
CA ARG A 626 9.45 -18.65 -29.28
C ARG A 626 9.66 -17.49 -28.30
N GLY A 627 9.54 -16.24 -28.75
CA GLY A 627 9.62 -15.06 -27.88
C GLY A 627 8.49 -15.05 -26.84
N ILE A 628 7.26 -15.33 -27.25
CA ILE A 628 6.08 -15.40 -26.35
C ILE A 628 6.24 -16.52 -25.32
N TRP A 629 6.71 -17.70 -25.74
CA TRP A 629 7.01 -18.80 -24.82
C TRP A 629 8.12 -18.47 -23.82
N LEU A 630 9.20 -17.81 -24.26
CA LEU A 630 10.27 -17.36 -23.38
C LEU A 630 9.75 -16.41 -22.30
N ASN A 631 8.94 -15.43 -22.71
CA ASN A 631 8.31 -14.52 -21.74
C ASN A 631 7.45 -15.26 -20.71
N GLY A 632 6.59 -16.19 -21.14
CA GLY A 632 5.79 -17.02 -20.23
C GLY A 632 6.65 -17.86 -19.28
N LEU A 633 7.72 -18.48 -19.77
CA LEU A 633 8.65 -19.27 -18.97
C LEU A 633 9.45 -18.43 -17.97
N MET A 634 9.79 -17.18 -18.29
CA MET A 634 10.49 -16.26 -17.37
C MET A 634 9.61 -15.82 -16.21
N ALA A 635 8.30 -15.74 -16.40
CA ALA A 635 7.38 -15.20 -15.39
C ALA A 635 7.39 -15.99 -14.07
N ILE A 636 7.52 -17.31 -14.12
CA ILE A 636 7.53 -18.18 -12.92
C ILE A 636 8.83 -18.01 -12.11
N PRO A 637 10.04 -18.26 -12.67
CA PRO A 637 11.26 -18.16 -11.88
C PRO A 637 11.51 -16.72 -11.37
N VAL A 638 11.17 -15.70 -12.15
CA VAL A 638 11.31 -14.32 -11.70
C VAL A 638 10.26 -13.99 -10.62
N GLY A 639 9.04 -14.51 -10.74
CA GLY A 639 8.03 -14.43 -9.70
C GLY A 639 8.50 -15.05 -8.37
N ILE A 640 9.14 -16.23 -8.43
CA ILE A 640 9.74 -16.89 -7.26
C ILE A 640 10.85 -16.01 -6.66
N VAL A 641 11.71 -15.40 -7.48
CA VAL A 641 12.77 -14.50 -7.00
C VAL A 641 12.18 -13.29 -6.25
N PHE A 642 11.10 -12.68 -6.76
CA PHE A 642 10.42 -11.59 -6.06
C PHE A 642 9.83 -12.02 -4.72
N MET A 643 9.14 -13.18 -4.68
CA MET A 643 8.56 -13.70 -3.45
C MET A 643 9.65 -14.07 -2.44
N ALA A 644 10.72 -14.74 -2.89
CA ALA A 644 11.85 -15.09 -2.04
C ALA A 644 12.54 -13.85 -1.45
N LEU A 645 12.71 -12.77 -2.23
CA LEU A 645 13.26 -11.51 -1.73
C LEU A 645 12.39 -10.93 -0.60
N GLY A 646 11.07 -10.86 -0.81
CA GLY A 646 10.15 -10.36 0.22
C GLY A 646 10.17 -11.21 1.49
N THR A 647 10.22 -12.54 1.35
CA THR A 647 10.35 -13.47 2.48
C THR A 647 11.68 -13.31 3.21
N CYS A 648 12.79 -13.14 2.47
CA CYS A 648 14.09 -12.84 3.08
C CYS A 648 14.05 -11.53 3.87
N LEU A 649 13.43 -10.47 3.32
CA LEU A 649 13.26 -9.19 4.02
C LEU A 649 12.39 -9.34 5.27
N TYR A 650 11.34 -10.18 5.23
CA TYR A 650 10.54 -10.48 6.41
C TYR A 650 11.40 -11.09 7.53
N VAL A 651 12.18 -12.12 7.23
CA VAL A 651 13.03 -12.79 8.22
C VAL A 651 14.12 -11.85 8.74
N PHE A 652 14.70 -11.02 7.88
CA PHE A 652 15.69 -10.02 8.26
C PHE A 652 15.11 -9.01 9.26
N PHE A 653 13.99 -8.38 8.92
CA PHE A 653 13.36 -7.39 9.80
C PHE A 653 12.70 -7.99 11.05
N LYS A 654 12.31 -9.27 11.01
CA LYS A 654 11.90 -9.99 12.22
C LYS A 654 13.07 -10.18 13.19
N SER A 655 14.29 -10.38 12.66
CA SER A 655 15.52 -10.50 13.45
C SER A 655 16.11 -9.15 13.86
N HIS A 656 15.80 -8.08 13.11
CA HIS A 656 16.32 -6.72 13.33
C HIS A 656 15.17 -5.70 13.31
N PRO A 657 14.18 -5.81 14.22
CA PRO A 657 13.00 -4.94 14.21
C PRO A 657 13.35 -3.46 14.51
N GLU A 658 14.50 -3.19 15.14
CA GLU A 658 15.03 -1.86 15.39
C GLU A 658 15.40 -1.09 14.11
N LEU A 659 15.55 -1.78 12.99
CA LEU A 659 15.86 -1.18 11.68
C LEU A 659 14.62 -0.76 10.89
N LEU A 660 13.41 -0.96 11.44
CA LEU A 660 12.15 -0.53 10.80
C LEU A 660 11.80 0.91 11.21
N PRO A 661 11.78 1.87 10.28
CA PRO A 661 11.39 3.24 10.58
C PRO A 661 9.91 3.34 10.96
N LEU A 662 9.60 4.21 11.91
CA LEU A 662 8.23 4.48 12.32
C LEU A 662 7.39 5.05 11.17
N GLY A 663 6.18 4.56 11.00
CA GLY A 663 5.24 5.04 9.99
C GLY A 663 5.53 4.58 8.55
N MET A 664 6.47 3.66 8.35
CA MET A 664 6.86 3.11 7.05
C MET A 664 5.65 2.48 6.32
N GLN A 665 5.62 2.67 5.01
CA GLN A 665 4.71 1.94 4.12
C GLN A 665 5.34 0.60 3.71
N ASN A 666 4.52 -0.44 3.49
CA ASN A 666 5.03 -1.77 3.12
C ASN A 666 5.87 -1.75 1.83
N ASP A 667 5.50 -0.91 0.86
CA ASP A 667 6.25 -0.75 -0.39
C ASP A 667 7.66 -0.12 -0.19
N GLU A 668 7.95 0.45 0.97
CA GLU A 668 9.26 1.03 1.28
C GLU A 668 10.28 0.01 1.83
N VAL A 669 9.83 -1.22 2.15
CA VAL A 669 10.70 -2.24 2.79
C VAL A 669 11.91 -2.61 1.94
N LEU A 670 11.74 -2.81 0.63
CA LEU A 670 12.85 -3.12 -0.28
C LEU A 670 13.78 -1.93 -0.50
N PRO A 671 13.30 -0.73 -0.86
CA PRO A 671 14.15 0.46 -0.94
C PRO A 671 14.90 0.77 0.37
N LEU A 672 14.27 0.60 1.52
CA LEU A 672 14.89 0.78 2.84
C LEU A 672 16.09 -0.17 3.02
N PHE A 673 15.87 -1.47 2.82
CA PHE A 673 16.94 -2.46 2.90
C PHE A 673 18.08 -2.15 1.93
N VAL A 674 17.74 -1.81 0.68
CA VAL A 674 18.72 -1.49 -0.35
C VAL A 674 19.59 -0.28 0.02
N SER A 675 18.99 0.76 0.57
CA SER A 675 19.72 1.99 0.91
C SER A 675 20.55 1.90 2.20
N GLY A 676 20.06 1.13 3.18
CA GLY A 676 20.65 1.06 4.52
C GLY A 676 21.61 -0.12 4.74
N GLN A 677 21.37 -1.26 4.07
CA GLN A 677 22.05 -2.52 4.40
C GLN A 677 22.96 -3.05 3.28
N LEU A 678 22.77 -2.61 2.03
CA LEU A 678 23.63 -3.06 0.94
C LEU A 678 24.95 -2.26 0.87
N PRO A 679 26.06 -2.91 0.50
CA PRO A 679 27.33 -2.23 0.26
C PRO A 679 27.23 -1.09 -0.75
N ALA A 680 28.02 -0.03 -0.55
CA ALA A 680 28.06 1.11 -1.46
C ALA A 680 28.41 0.66 -2.90
N GLY A 681 27.71 1.23 -3.88
CA GLY A 681 27.77 0.84 -5.29
C GLY A 681 26.79 -0.28 -5.66
N LEU A 682 26.58 -1.28 -4.81
CA LEU A 682 25.57 -2.30 -5.01
C LEU A 682 24.15 -1.74 -4.80
N SER A 683 23.96 -0.93 -3.74
CA SER A 683 22.74 -0.14 -3.55
C SER A 683 22.43 0.71 -4.78
N GLY A 684 23.43 1.39 -5.34
CA GLY A 684 23.32 2.15 -6.58
C GLY A 684 22.86 1.30 -7.78
N LEU A 685 23.33 0.05 -7.88
CA LEU A 685 22.95 -0.88 -8.94
C LEU A 685 21.49 -1.36 -8.80
N VAL A 686 21.05 -1.69 -7.58
CA VAL A 686 19.65 -2.11 -7.33
C VAL A 686 18.70 -0.95 -7.56
N ILE A 687 19.04 0.25 -7.13
CA ILE A 687 18.27 1.47 -7.41
C ILE A 687 18.26 1.76 -8.92
N ALA A 688 19.37 1.57 -9.63
CA ALA A 688 19.38 1.62 -11.09
C ALA A 688 18.40 0.62 -11.71
N GLY A 689 18.21 -0.56 -11.09
CA GLY A 689 17.17 -1.53 -11.47
C GLY A 689 15.75 -0.99 -11.32
N ILE A 690 15.45 -0.23 -10.26
CA ILE A 690 14.15 0.44 -10.07
C ILE A 690 13.91 1.48 -11.17
N PHE A 691 14.91 2.34 -11.44
CA PHE A 691 14.88 3.27 -12.57
C PHE A 691 14.66 2.54 -13.90
N ALA A 692 15.37 1.42 -14.09
CA ALA A 692 15.27 0.58 -15.27
C ALA A 692 13.84 0.10 -15.53
N ALA A 693 13.21 -0.49 -14.52
CA ALA A 693 11.86 -1.01 -14.60
C ALA A 693 10.81 0.08 -14.91
N SER A 694 11.01 1.29 -14.37
CA SER A 694 10.21 2.47 -14.69
C SER A 694 10.38 2.91 -16.13
N MET A 695 11.64 3.06 -16.57
CA MET A 695 12.00 3.56 -17.89
C MET A 695 11.56 2.61 -19.00
N SER A 696 11.65 1.27 -18.79
CA SER A 696 11.21 0.27 -19.80
C SER A 696 9.70 0.28 -20.03
N SER A 697 8.92 0.55 -18.99
CA SER A 697 7.48 0.70 -19.13
C SER A 697 7.08 2.03 -19.78
N LEU A 698 7.83 3.09 -19.50
CA LEU A 698 7.59 4.43 -20.04
C LEU A 698 7.90 4.49 -21.53
N ASP A 699 9.09 4.05 -21.95
CA ASP A 699 9.51 4.08 -23.37
C ASP A 699 8.61 3.20 -24.23
N SER A 700 8.23 2.04 -23.72
CA SER A 700 7.27 1.12 -24.35
C SER A 700 5.91 1.78 -24.59
N SER A 701 5.41 2.48 -23.59
CA SER A 701 4.13 3.20 -23.67
C SER A 701 4.22 4.35 -24.68
N MET A 702 5.24 5.20 -24.58
CA MET A 702 5.45 6.33 -25.52
C MET A 702 5.57 5.84 -26.96
N HIS A 703 6.39 4.81 -27.21
CA HIS A 703 6.64 4.31 -28.55
C HIS A 703 5.39 3.66 -29.16
N SER A 704 4.63 2.89 -28.40
CA SER A 704 3.41 2.24 -28.87
C SER A 704 2.26 3.22 -29.09
N ILE A 705 2.10 4.27 -28.27
CA ILE A 705 1.15 5.35 -28.53
C ILE A 705 1.56 6.10 -29.81
N ALA A 706 2.85 6.45 -29.97
CA ALA A 706 3.33 7.12 -31.16
C ALA A 706 3.08 6.29 -32.43
N THR A 707 3.23 4.96 -32.35
CA THR A 707 2.88 4.03 -33.43
C THR A 707 1.39 4.08 -33.75
N ALA A 708 0.52 3.89 -32.76
CA ALA A 708 -0.93 3.89 -32.93
C ALA A 708 -1.42 5.24 -33.49
N CYS A 709 -0.98 6.36 -32.92
CA CYS A 709 -1.36 7.68 -33.44
C CYS A 709 -0.88 7.93 -34.86
N THR A 710 0.33 7.47 -35.21
CA THR A 710 0.87 7.66 -36.55
C THR A 710 0.13 6.78 -37.58
N VAL A 711 -0.10 5.52 -37.27
CA VAL A 711 -0.67 4.53 -38.19
C VAL A 711 -2.20 4.63 -38.26
N ASP A 712 -2.87 4.70 -37.09
CA ASP A 712 -4.33 4.62 -37.02
C ASP A 712 -5.03 5.96 -37.24
N TRP A 713 -4.33 7.08 -36.97
CA TRP A 713 -4.91 8.42 -37.12
C TRP A 713 -4.22 9.22 -38.21
N TYR A 714 -2.91 9.55 -38.07
CA TYR A 714 -2.25 10.51 -38.96
C TYR A 714 -2.20 9.98 -40.40
N ARG A 715 -1.66 8.78 -40.65
CA ARG A 715 -1.58 8.16 -41.97
C ARG A 715 -2.95 7.76 -42.50
N ARG A 716 -3.88 7.37 -41.64
CA ARG A 716 -5.22 6.95 -42.04
C ARG A 716 -6.07 8.11 -42.59
N PHE A 717 -5.95 9.29 -42.00
CA PHE A 717 -6.66 10.49 -42.44
C PHE A 717 -5.91 11.30 -43.52
N LYS A 718 -4.61 11.02 -43.71
CA LYS A 718 -3.75 11.64 -44.76
C LYS A 718 -2.97 10.57 -45.50
N PRO A 719 -3.59 9.82 -46.42
CA PRO A 719 -2.95 8.65 -47.07
C PRO A 719 -1.76 9.02 -47.95
N ASP A 720 -1.71 10.23 -48.49
CA ASP A 720 -0.65 10.71 -49.37
C ASP A 720 0.60 11.27 -48.65
N VAL A 721 0.64 11.13 -47.35
CA VAL A 721 1.76 11.63 -46.56
C VAL A 721 3.01 10.78 -46.80
N SER A 722 4.17 11.47 -46.98
CA SER A 722 5.46 10.79 -47.14
C SER A 722 5.90 10.08 -45.88
N ASP A 723 6.64 8.96 -46.02
CA ASP A 723 7.19 8.19 -44.92
C ASP A 723 8.07 9.04 -43.99
N ALA A 724 8.87 9.95 -44.55
CA ALA A 724 9.68 10.90 -43.79
C ALA A 724 8.83 11.86 -42.92
N SER A 725 7.62 12.22 -43.37
CA SER A 725 6.70 13.05 -42.55
C SER A 725 6.04 12.23 -41.46
N CYS A 726 5.71 10.97 -41.69
CA CYS A 726 5.25 10.05 -40.66
C CYS A 726 6.31 9.85 -39.59
N LEU A 727 7.56 9.65 -39.96
CA LEU A 727 8.66 9.49 -39.01
C LEU A 727 8.89 10.77 -38.16
N ARG A 728 8.84 11.96 -38.79
CA ARG A 728 8.91 13.23 -38.05
C ARG A 728 7.77 13.41 -37.09
N PHE A 729 6.54 13.09 -37.50
CA PHE A 729 5.36 13.13 -36.65
C PHE A 729 5.50 12.18 -35.45
N ALA A 730 5.95 10.94 -35.69
CA ALA A 730 6.16 9.96 -34.63
C ALA A 730 7.18 10.43 -33.57
N ARG A 731 8.33 10.96 -34.03
CA ARG A 731 9.36 11.50 -33.13
C ARG A 731 8.88 12.71 -32.33
N LEU A 732 8.21 13.67 -32.98
CA LEU A 732 7.63 14.83 -32.30
C LEU A 732 6.59 14.38 -31.25
N LEU A 733 5.71 13.45 -31.62
CA LEU A 733 4.71 12.93 -30.70
C LEU A 733 5.33 12.20 -29.50
N THR A 734 6.41 11.43 -29.72
CA THR A 734 7.15 10.79 -28.61
C THR A 734 7.69 11.83 -27.63
N ILE A 735 8.19 12.98 -28.10
CA ILE A 735 8.64 14.09 -27.24
C ILE A 735 7.46 14.66 -26.44
N VAL A 736 6.33 14.92 -27.11
CA VAL A 736 5.11 15.43 -26.47
C VAL A 736 4.62 14.46 -25.39
N LEU A 737 4.58 13.17 -25.71
CA LEU A 737 4.14 12.12 -24.76
C LEU A 737 5.08 12.04 -23.54
N GLY A 738 6.39 12.07 -23.73
CA GLY A 738 7.36 12.09 -22.64
C GLY A 738 7.20 13.32 -21.74
N THR A 739 7.02 14.49 -22.34
CA THR A 739 6.75 15.73 -21.59
C THR A 739 5.43 15.65 -20.82
N THR A 740 4.38 15.12 -21.44
CA THR A 740 3.08 14.92 -20.80
C THR A 740 3.19 13.94 -19.63
N ALA A 741 3.92 12.84 -19.79
CA ALA A 741 4.15 11.86 -18.72
C ALA A 741 4.86 12.48 -17.51
N VAL A 742 5.93 13.26 -17.76
CA VAL A 742 6.65 13.99 -16.71
C VAL A 742 5.73 14.99 -16.00
N ALA A 743 5.01 15.82 -16.77
CA ALA A 743 4.11 16.82 -16.21
C ALA A 743 2.99 16.18 -15.39
N SER A 744 2.39 15.08 -15.89
CA SER A 744 1.34 14.35 -15.17
C SER A 744 1.88 13.68 -13.89
N ALA A 745 3.10 13.13 -13.93
CA ALA A 745 3.74 12.54 -12.75
C ALA A 745 4.07 13.63 -11.70
N CYS A 746 4.57 14.81 -12.12
CA CYS A 746 4.79 15.97 -11.23
C CYS A 746 3.47 16.48 -10.61
N LEU A 747 2.38 16.44 -11.37
CA LEU A 747 1.06 16.81 -10.87
C LEU A 747 0.56 15.81 -9.82
N LEU A 748 0.81 14.50 -10.01
CA LEU A 748 0.43 13.48 -9.03
C LEU A 748 1.13 13.66 -7.68
N VAL A 749 2.35 14.23 -7.65
CA VAL A 749 3.04 14.57 -6.39
C VAL A 749 2.23 15.54 -5.52
N SER A 750 1.39 16.39 -6.13
CA SER A 750 0.58 17.39 -5.41
C SER A 750 -0.72 16.83 -4.82
N PHE A 751 -1.06 15.58 -5.12
CA PHE A 751 -2.26 14.91 -4.60
C PHE A 751 -1.86 13.88 -3.55
N ASP A 752 -2.49 13.93 -2.38
CA ASP A 752 -2.37 12.90 -1.36
C ASP A 752 -3.25 11.69 -1.77
N ILE A 753 -2.66 10.75 -2.51
CA ILE A 753 -3.36 9.56 -2.99
C ILE A 753 -2.94 8.38 -2.13
N GLN A 754 -3.77 8.00 -1.17
CA GLN A 754 -3.53 6.94 -0.18
C GLN A 754 -3.25 5.55 -0.79
N SER A 755 -3.65 5.26 -2.03
CA SER A 755 -3.36 3.98 -2.69
C SER A 755 -3.42 4.07 -4.21
N LEU A 756 -2.31 4.51 -4.81
CA LEU A 756 -2.13 4.54 -6.27
C LEU A 756 -2.12 3.15 -6.90
N TRP A 757 -1.68 2.12 -6.16
CA TRP A 757 -1.74 0.73 -6.63
C TRP A 757 -3.19 0.29 -6.90
N PHE A 758 -4.09 0.50 -5.95
CA PHE A 758 -5.51 0.18 -6.15
C PHE A 758 -6.14 1.01 -7.27
N PHE A 759 -5.81 2.29 -7.35
CA PHE A 759 -6.27 3.15 -8.45
C PHE A 759 -5.80 2.63 -9.82
N PHE A 760 -4.52 2.25 -9.94
CA PHE A 760 -3.95 1.69 -11.15
C PHE A 760 -4.62 0.38 -11.55
N GLN A 761 -4.76 -0.57 -10.63
CA GLN A 761 -5.39 -1.86 -10.88
C GLN A 761 -6.86 -1.73 -11.27
N LYS A 762 -7.61 -0.85 -10.62
CA LYS A 762 -9.01 -0.53 -11.00
C LYS A 762 -9.08 0.08 -12.39
N SER A 763 -8.20 1.02 -12.72
CA SER A 763 -8.14 1.67 -14.03
C SER A 763 -7.80 0.68 -15.15
N LEU A 764 -6.89 -0.27 -14.89
CA LEU A 764 -6.49 -1.31 -15.81
C LEU A 764 -7.67 -2.21 -16.19
N GLY A 765 -8.46 -2.64 -15.23
CA GLY A 765 -9.67 -3.42 -15.45
C GLY A 765 -10.74 -2.67 -16.27
N LEU A 766 -10.99 -1.41 -15.90
CA LEU A 766 -12.04 -0.58 -16.51
C LEU A 766 -11.84 -0.33 -18.02
N ILE A 767 -10.62 0.00 -18.45
CA ILE A 767 -10.35 0.45 -19.83
C ILE A 767 -10.05 -0.73 -20.75
N SER A 768 -9.34 -1.76 -20.29
CA SER A 768 -8.83 -2.83 -21.17
C SER A 768 -9.85 -3.94 -21.43
N SER A 769 -10.75 -4.24 -20.49
CA SER A 769 -11.64 -5.41 -20.58
C SER A 769 -12.63 -5.35 -21.76
N GLY A 770 -13.20 -4.18 -22.03
CA GLY A 770 -14.09 -3.98 -23.17
C GLY A 770 -13.38 -4.19 -24.50
N LEU A 771 -12.13 -3.72 -24.62
CA LEU A 771 -11.33 -3.90 -25.84
C LEU A 771 -10.99 -5.37 -26.10
N VAL A 772 -10.65 -6.12 -25.04
CA VAL A 772 -10.45 -7.59 -25.14
C VAL A 772 -11.70 -8.27 -25.69
N GLY A 773 -12.89 -7.95 -25.17
CA GLY A 773 -14.14 -8.50 -25.65
C GLY A 773 -14.40 -8.23 -27.13
N VAL A 774 -14.05 -7.01 -27.62
CA VAL A 774 -14.15 -6.64 -29.03
C VAL A 774 -13.23 -7.51 -29.92
N PHE A 775 -11.98 -7.75 -29.51
CA PHE A 775 -11.05 -8.63 -30.24
C PHE A 775 -11.56 -10.08 -30.25
N LEU A 776 -11.99 -10.59 -29.11
CA LEU A 776 -12.52 -11.96 -29.00
C LEU A 776 -13.77 -12.17 -29.87
N LEU A 777 -14.72 -11.24 -29.84
CA LEU A 777 -15.88 -11.28 -30.76
C LEU A 777 -15.45 -11.24 -32.23
N GLY A 778 -14.45 -10.42 -32.57
CA GLY A 778 -13.95 -10.33 -33.94
C GLY A 778 -13.31 -11.61 -34.42
N ILE A 779 -12.49 -12.27 -33.60
CA ILE A 779 -11.72 -13.46 -33.98
C ILE A 779 -12.58 -14.72 -33.95
N PHE A 780 -13.45 -14.88 -32.95
CA PHE A 780 -14.16 -16.13 -32.70
C PHE A 780 -15.61 -16.17 -33.19
N THR A 781 -16.14 -15.05 -33.73
CA THR A 781 -17.51 -15.04 -34.28
C THR A 781 -17.57 -14.43 -35.67
N ARG A 782 -18.42 -15.01 -36.55
CA ARG A 782 -18.70 -14.43 -37.88
C ARG A 782 -19.85 -13.40 -37.83
N ARG A 783 -20.76 -13.57 -36.85
CA ARG A 783 -22.00 -12.75 -36.74
C ARG A 783 -21.78 -11.41 -36.02
N ALA A 784 -20.63 -11.21 -35.36
CA ALA A 784 -20.37 -9.95 -34.66
C ALA A 784 -20.41 -8.76 -35.64
N SER A 785 -21.26 -7.78 -35.33
CA SER A 785 -21.43 -6.54 -36.08
C SER A 785 -20.65 -5.38 -35.42
N ALA A 786 -20.29 -4.36 -36.19
CA ALA A 786 -19.57 -3.18 -35.69
C ALA A 786 -20.36 -2.45 -34.58
N ALA A 787 -21.67 -2.29 -34.73
CA ALA A 787 -22.51 -1.68 -33.72
C ALA A 787 -22.63 -2.56 -32.47
N GLY A 788 -22.79 -3.89 -32.66
CA GLY A 788 -22.89 -4.84 -31.57
C GLY A 788 -21.66 -4.85 -30.67
N VAL A 789 -20.43 -4.87 -31.22
CA VAL A 789 -19.22 -4.87 -30.42
C VAL A 789 -19.00 -3.56 -29.67
N LEU A 790 -19.41 -2.40 -30.24
CA LEU A 790 -19.34 -1.11 -29.53
C LEU A 790 -20.36 -1.02 -28.38
N ILE A 791 -21.57 -1.56 -28.57
CA ILE A 791 -22.58 -1.67 -27.50
C ILE A 791 -22.04 -2.60 -26.40
N GLY A 792 -21.44 -3.74 -26.75
CA GLY A 792 -20.82 -4.66 -25.81
C GLY A 792 -19.69 -4.00 -25.00
N ALA A 793 -18.83 -3.20 -25.64
CA ALA A 793 -17.78 -2.45 -24.97
C ALA A 793 -18.34 -1.39 -24.01
N ALA A 794 -19.37 -0.65 -24.43
CA ALA A 794 -20.04 0.33 -23.56
C ALA A 794 -20.71 -0.36 -22.35
N ALA A 795 -21.39 -1.49 -22.55
CA ALA A 795 -21.97 -2.29 -21.48
C ALA A 795 -20.90 -2.82 -20.50
N SER A 796 -19.74 -3.23 -21.02
CA SER A 796 -18.60 -3.65 -20.19
C SER A 796 -18.13 -2.52 -19.26
N ILE A 797 -17.97 -1.30 -19.77
CA ILE A 797 -17.60 -0.14 -18.97
C ILE A 797 -18.65 0.15 -17.91
N ALA A 798 -19.94 0.15 -18.27
CA ALA A 798 -21.03 0.38 -17.33
C ALA A 798 -21.09 -0.68 -16.22
N ALA A 799 -20.93 -1.96 -16.57
CA ALA A 799 -20.89 -3.07 -15.61
C ALA A 799 -19.68 -2.93 -14.63
N LEU A 800 -18.52 -2.54 -15.15
CA LEU A 800 -17.34 -2.36 -14.32
C LEU A 800 -17.46 -1.14 -13.39
N VAL A 801 -18.05 -0.04 -13.86
CA VAL A 801 -18.38 1.12 -13.00
C VAL A 801 -19.33 0.66 -11.88
N TYR A 802 -20.39 -0.07 -12.22
CA TYR A 802 -21.33 -0.59 -11.21
C TYR A 802 -20.63 -1.49 -10.18
N VAL A 803 -19.84 -2.48 -10.63
CA VAL A 803 -19.14 -3.41 -9.73
C VAL A 803 -18.14 -2.69 -8.85
N THR A 804 -17.43 -1.68 -9.37
CA THR A 804 -16.44 -0.91 -8.62
C THR A 804 -17.06 -0.11 -7.46
N TRP A 805 -18.27 0.41 -7.62
CA TRP A 805 -18.91 1.29 -6.64
C TRP A 805 -19.95 0.60 -5.75
N PHE A 806 -20.57 -0.48 -6.22
CA PHE A 806 -21.75 -1.07 -5.59
C PHE A 806 -21.61 -2.57 -5.30
N SER A 807 -20.46 -3.19 -5.56
CA SER A 807 -20.27 -4.62 -5.33
C SER A 807 -19.04 -4.87 -4.45
N PRO A 808 -19.11 -5.82 -3.51
CA PRO A 808 -17.98 -6.25 -2.72
C PRO A 808 -17.01 -7.16 -3.48
N LEU A 809 -17.23 -7.37 -4.80
CA LEU A 809 -16.43 -8.28 -5.63
C LEU A 809 -14.95 -7.88 -5.63
N HIS A 810 -14.07 -8.84 -5.40
CA HIS A 810 -12.64 -8.59 -5.40
C HIS A 810 -12.13 -8.12 -6.77
N PHE A 811 -11.26 -7.10 -6.80
CA PHE A 811 -10.84 -6.39 -8.03
C PHE A 811 -10.16 -7.30 -9.07
N TYR A 812 -9.53 -8.42 -8.69
CA TYR A 812 -8.99 -9.40 -9.64
C TYR A 812 -10.05 -9.96 -10.60
N LEU A 813 -11.31 -10.03 -10.17
CA LEU A 813 -12.41 -10.54 -10.99
C LEU A 813 -13.01 -9.50 -11.94
N TYR A 814 -12.61 -8.24 -11.87
CA TYR A 814 -13.14 -7.18 -12.74
C TYR A 814 -12.91 -7.47 -14.23
N ALA A 815 -11.72 -8.00 -14.58
CA ALA A 815 -11.44 -8.39 -15.96
C ALA A 815 -12.42 -9.49 -16.46
N VAL A 816 -12.75 -10.46 -15.60
CA VAL A 816 -13.74 -11.52 -15.93
C VAL A 816 -15.10 -10.92 -16.21
N VAL A 817 -15.59 -10.04 -15.33
CA VAL A 817 -16.89 -9.36 -15.49
C VAL A 817 -16.91 -8.52 -16.77
N GLY A 818 -15.89 -7.69 -16.99
CA GLY A 818 -15.84 -6.79 -18.13
C GLY A 818 -15.80 -7.53 -19.47
N ILE A 819 -14.92 -8.54 -19.59
CA ILE A 819 -14.80 -9.36 -20.80
C ILE A 819 -16.09 -10.12 -21.05
N SER A 820 -16.65 -10.80 -20.05
CA SER A 820 -17.88 -11.59 -20.17
C SER A 820 -19.07 -10.72 -20.54
N THR A 821 -19.23 -9.54 -19.94
CA THR A 821 -20.28 -8.59 -20.29
C THR A 821 -20.15 -8.13 -21.75
N CYS A 822 -18.94 -7.76 -22.20
CA CYS A 822 -18.71 -7.36 -23.58
C CYS A 822 -19.06 -8.49 -24.57
N LEU A 823 -18.64 -9.73 -24.27
CA LEU A 823 -18.93 -10.89 -25.11
C LEU A 823 -20.42 -11.18 -25.21
N VAL A 824 -21.12 -11.25 -24.08
CA VAL A 824 -22.54 -11.59 -24.03
C VAL A 824 -23.37 -10.48 -24.68
N VAL A 825 -23.26 -9.25 -24.21
CA VAL A 825 -24.06 -8.13 -24.69
C VAL A 825 -23.72 -7.81 -26.16
N GLY A 826 -22.44 -7.80 -26.52
CA GLY A 826 -21.98 -7.53 -27.88
C GLY A 826 -22.43 -8.58 -28.87
N TYR A 827 -22.42 -9.86 -28.48
CA TYR A 827 -22.91 -10.94 -29.33
C TYR A 827 -24.44 -10.86 -29.51
N LEU A 828 -25.21 -10.71 -28.41
CA LEU A 828 -26.68 -10.58 -28.47
C LEU A 828 -27.08 -9.35 -29.27
N ALA A 829 -26.46 -8.22 -29.09
CA ALA A 829 -26.72 -7.02 -29.91
C ALA A 829 -26.40 -7.27 -31.39
N SER A 830 -25.38 -8.05 -31.69
CA SER A 830 -25.01 -8.40 -33.07
C SER A 830 -26.00 -9.36 -33.75
N LEU A 831 -26.82 -10.11 -33.01
CA LEU A 831 -27.87 -10.94 -33.57
C LEU A 831 -29.06 -10.10 -34.05
N VAL A 832 -29.28 -8.93 -33.46
CA VAL A 832 -30.41 -8.03 -33.77
C VAL A 832 -30.00 -6.96 -34.78
N LEU A 833 -28.73 -6.49 -34.71
CA LEU A 833 -28.24 -5.41 -35.54
C LEU A 833 -27.61 -5.94 -36.85
N PRO A 834 -27.85 -5.31 -37.99
CA PRO A 834 -27.34 -5.80 -39.26
C PRO A 834 -25.79 -5.80 -39.28
N ALA A 835 -25.22 -6.92 -39.68
CA ALA A 835 -23.82 -7.02 -40.02
C ALA A 835 -23.58 -6.52 -41.44
N ALA A 836 -22.50 -5.77 -41.68
CA ALA A 836 -22.13 -5.43 -43.06
C ALA A 836 -21.68 -6.70 -43.78
N ASP A 837 -22.12 -6.86 -45.03
CA ASP A 837 -21.71 -7.98 -45.88
C ASP A 837 -20.23 -7.77 -46.26
N ARG A 838 -19.35 -8.56 -45.66
CA ARG A 838 -17.90 -8.48 -45.86
C ARG A 838 -17.33 -9.88 -46.02
N ASN A 839 -16.32 -9.98 -46.87
CA ASN A 839 -15.52 -11.20 -46.92
C ASN A 839 -14.70 -11.33 -45.60
N LEU A 840 -15.00 -12.36 -44.79
CA LEU A 840 -14.38 -12.64 -43.51
C LEU A 840 -13.27 -13.69 -43.59
N ASP A 841 -12.93 -14.14 -44.82
CA ASP A 841 -11.90 -15.16 -45.03
C ASP A 841 -10.53 -14.67 -44.49
N GLY A 842 -9.95 -15.46 -43.60
CA GLY A 842 -8.72 -15.09 -42.93
C GLY A 842 -8.84 -14.03 -41.82
N LEU A 843 -10.04 -13.46 -41.57
CA LEU A 843 -10.30 -12.49 -40.51
C LEU A 843 -11.01 -13.09 -39.29
N THR A 844 -11.46 -14.34 -39.38
CA THR A 844 -12.09 -15.08 -38.28
C THR A 844 -11.57 -16.52 -38.21
N ARG A 845 -11.68 -17.13 -37.03
CA ARG A 845 -11.42 -18.56 -36.80
C ARG A 845 -12.72 -19.41 -36.76
N ALA A 846 -13.87 -18.75 -36.70
CA ALA A 846 -15.14 -19.46 -36.73
C ALA A 846 -15.34 -20.12 -38.09
N THR A 847 -15.55 -21.43 -38.07
CA THR A 847 -16.09 -22.17 -39.24
C THR A 847 -17.58 -21.93 -39.33
N ASP A 848 -18.18 -22.13 -40.53
CA ASP A 848 -19.64 -21.96 -40.74
C ASP A 848 -20.48 -22.85 -39.86
#